data_a1e5b7231a8fc88477599252a59ef1a2
#
_entry.id   a1e5b7231a8fc88477599252a59ef1a2
#
_cell.length_a   1.000
_cell.length_b   1.000
_cell.length_c   1.000
_cell.angle_alpha   90.00
_cell.angle_beta   90.00
_cell.angle_gamma   90.00
#
_symmetry.space_group_name_H-M   'P 1'
#
loop_
_entity.id
_entity.type
_entity.pdbx_description
1 polymer ?
#
loop_
_entity_poly.entity_id
_entity_poly.type
_entity_poly.pdbx_seq_one_letter_code
_entity_poly.pdbx_strand_id
1 'polypeptide(L)'
;MAEDMKDLGKYDPSQIEQKWYNFWEDHGVFHDEADPEKEPYSIVLPPPNVTGQLHMGHALDNTLQDILIRYKRMQGYNVLWLPGKDHAGIATQVKVEKQIAEEGLNKYDLGREKFLERVWQWKEKFGNRIGLQIRRLGSSCDWSRERFTMDDICARAVREVFVSLYEKGLIYQGFRITNWCPRCQTALSDIEVEHEDEVGHLWYFNYPIAGEEGKYIEIATTRPETIPGDTAVAVNPEDERYKDLVGKKVALPGTGREIPIIADEYVDMAYGTGCVKITPAHDPNDFEVGQRHQLETIVIMNKDGTMNEKAGKYVGMDRYEARKAIIADLKEAGLLVKIEETKHAVGHCSRCKTVVEPMTTKQWFVKMKPLAGPAMEAVTSGKTKFVPERFSKTYIQWLSNIHDWCISRQLWWGHRIPVWYCDDCGAVSASRTDLTECPKCHSQHIHQDPDVLDTWFSSALWPFSTMGWPDQTTTLKQWYPTFTMVTGYDIIFFWVARMMFMSMEFMKEIPFKYVFIHGLVRDSQGRKMSKSLGNGIDPLEVIEKYGADALRFTLVTGNTPGNDMRFYYERVEGNRNFANKLWNATKFTLMNLDDYDKDFVPTKEQLTLADKWILDRLAYTEDYVGTNLDKYELGEAADSIYNFAWNYFCDWYIETAKGRLYGQHNTDRKVTQYVLVYTLTLSLIHI
;
A
#
# COMPACT_ATOMS: atom_id res chain seq x y z
N MET A 1 26.09 33.26 -26.32
CA MET A 1 24.97 33.08 -25.36
C MET A 1 23.82 34.05 -25.65
N ALA A 2 24.01 35.36 -25.79
CA ALA A 2 22.90 36.31 -26.05
C ALA A 2 22.25 36.15 -27.43
N GLU A 3 23.00 35.78 -28.47
CA GLU A 3 22.46 35.53 -29.82
C GLU A 3 21.65 34.22 -29.87
N ASP A 4 22.08 33.16 -29.19
CA ASP A 4 21.35 31.88 -29.15
C ASP A 4 20.03 31.99 -28.36
N MET A 5 19.89 32.98 -27.47
CA MET A 5 18.73 33.18 -26.61
C MET A 5 17.59 33.96 -27.31
N LYS A 6 17.87 34.73 -28.35
CA LYS A 6 16.82 35.41 -29.13
C LYS A 6 15.93 34.44 -29.92
N ASP A 7 16.44 33.22 -30.14
CA ASP A 7 15.77 32.17 -30.90
C ASP A 7 15.09 31.09 -30.02
N LEU A 8 14.94 31.36 -28.73
CA LEU A 8 14.16 30.51 -27.86
C LEU A 8 12.69 30.49 -28.33
N GLY A 9 12.28 29.41 -28.96
CA GLY A 9 10.92 29.18 -29.43
C GLY A 9 9.85 29.28 -28.35
N LYS A 10 8.71 28.72 -28.60
CA LYS A 10 7.68 28.49 -27.54
C LYS A 10 8.18 27.45 -26.53
N TYR A 11 7.64 27.50 -25.33
CA TYR A 11 7.87 26.45 -24.35
C TYR A 11 7.45 25.08 -24.92
N ASP A 12 8.42 24.19 -25.05
CA ASP A 12 8.23 22.81 -25.51
C ASP A 12 8.89 21.83 -24.51
N PRO A 13 8.11 21.26 -23.62
CA PRO A 13 8.64 20.37 -22.60
C PRO A 13 9.33 19.12 -23.20
N SER A 14 8.90 18.66 -24.37
CA SER A 14 9.46 17.46 -25.00
C SER A 14 10.95 17.60 -25.37
N GLN A 15 11.42 18.82 -25.60
CA GLN A 15 12.81 19.12 -25.98
C GLN A 15 13.71 19.36 -24.75
N ILE A 16 13.15 19.78 -23.62
CA ILE A 16 13.93 20.23 -22.48
C ILE A 16 13.93 19.24 -21.32
N GLU A 17 12.82 18.58 -21.04
CA GLU A 17 12.68 17.72 -19.85
C GLU A 17 13.69 16.56 -19.84
N GLN A 18 13.73 15.78 -20.93
CA GLN A 18 14.65 14.64 -21.00
C GLN A 18 16.12 15.07 -21.01
N LYS A 19 16.43 16.18 -21.68
CA LYS A 19 17.79 16.76 -21.70
C LYS A 19 18.27 17.09 -20.30
N TRP A 20 17.46 17.80 -19.51
CA TRP A 20 17.84 18.21 -18.16
C TRP A 20 17.83 17.04 -17.19
N TYR A 21 16.90 16.10 -17.33
CA TYR A 21 16.89 14.92 -16.47
C TYR A 21 18.15 14.07 -16.66
N ASN A 22 18.55 13.80 -17.91
CA ASN A 22 19.80 13.10 -18.21
C ASN A 22 21.00 13.86 -17.65
N PHE A 23 21.04 15.18 -17.80
CA PHE A 23 22.12 16.01 -17.24
C PHE A 23 22.23 15.83 -15.71
N TRP A 24 21.12 15.86 -15.00
CA TRP A 24 21.13 15.67 -13.53
C TRP A 24 21.60 14.27 -13.14
N GLU A 25 21.15 13.25 -13.83
CA GLU A 25 21.52 11.86 -13.56
C GLU A 25 23.00 11.61 -13.89
N ASP A 26 23.49 12.06 -15.05
CA ASP A 26 24.88 11.93 -15.49
C ASP A 26 25.89 12.67 -14.58
N HIS A 27 25.44 13.75 -13.93
CA HIS A 27 26.28 14.54 -13.00
C HIS A 27 26.06 14.17 -11.53
N GLY A 28 25.26 13.14 -11.26
CA GLY A 28 25.03 12.66 -9.88
C GLY A 28 24.33 13.67 -8.96
N VAL A 29 23.54 14.60 -9.51
CA VAL A 29 22.90 15.69 -8.76
C VAL A 29 21.96 15.18 -7.65
N PHE A 30 21.46 13.95 -7.79
CA PHE A 30 20.53 13.34 -6.85
C PHE A 30 21.20 12.44 -5.82
N HIS A 31 22.51 12.26 -5.93
CA HIS A 31 23.30 11.41 -5.05
C HIS A 31 24.06 12.24 -4.02
N ASP A 32 23.89 11.89 -2.75
CA ASP A 32 24.69 12.41 -1.65
C ASP A 32 25.47 11.26 -0.99
N GLU A 33 26.73 11.50 -0.64
CA GLU A 33 27.48 10.64 0.27
C GLU A 33 27.11 10.98 1.71
N ALA A 34 27.24 9.97 2.60
CA ALA A 34 27.01 10.18 4.02
C ALA A 34 27.97 11.24 4.59
N ASP A 35 27.42 12.30 5.13
CA ASP A 35 28.16 13.43 5.69
C ASP A 35 27.65 13.71 7.11
N PRO A 36 28.41 13.31 8.16
CA PRO A 36 27.99 13.49 9.55
C PRO A 36 27.96 14.95 10.01
N GLU A 37 28.55 15.86 9.24
CA GLU A 37 28.54 17.32 9.57
C GLU A 37 27.24 17.99 9.09
N LYS A 38 26.44 17.32 8.25
CA LYS A 38 25.18 17.84 7.76
C LYS A 38 23.98 17.13 8.40
N GLU A 39 22.93 17.88 8.65
CA GLU A 39 21.67 17.33 9.14
C GLU A 39 21.06 16.37 8.07
N PRO A 40 20.76 15.12 8.41
CA PRO A 40 20.20 14.18 7.45
C PRO A 40 18.71 14.42 7.20
N TYR A 41 18.30 14.26 5.95
CA TYR A 41 16.89 14.17 5.58
C TYR A 41 16.67 13.03 4.60
N SER A 42 15.81 12.10 4.93
CA SER A 42 15.58 10.93 4.07
C SER A 42 14.11 10.57 3.93
N ILE A 43 13.77 10.11 2.74
CA ILE A 43 12.50 9.47 2.41
C ILE A 43 12.83 8.15 1.71
N VAL A 44 12.17 7.06 2.11
CA VAL A 44 12.14 5.83 1.33
C VAL A 44 10.86 5.83 0.50
N LEU A 45 11.01 5.75 -0.81
CA LEU A 45 9.87 5.74 -1.74
C LEU A 45 8.99 4.52 -1.44
N PRO A 46 7.65 4.66 -1.32
CA PRO A 46 6.76 3.51 -1.35
C PRO A 46 7.01 2.68 -2.59
N PRO A 47 7.53 1.44 -2.46
CA PRO A 47 8.00 0.68 -3.61
C PRO A 47 6.81 0.26 -4.47
N PRO A 48 6.69 0.74 -5.73
CA PRO A 48 5.60 0.32 -6.58
C PRO A 48 5.64 -1.17 -6.89
N ASN A 49 4.46 -1.79 -6.88
CA ASN A 49 4.26 -3.18 -7.24
C ASN A 49 4.57 -3.43 -8.72
N VAL A 50 5.40 -4.45 -9.05
CA VAL A 50 5.74 -4.80 -10.43
C VAL A 50 4.58 -5.50 -11.19
N THR A 51 3.34 -5.11 -10.89
CA THR A 51 2.11 -5.68 -11.48
C THR A 51 1.67 -5.00 -12.77
N GLY A 52 2.33 -3.90 -13.14
CA GLY A 52 2.02 -3.12 -14.33
C GLY A 52 2.57 -1.69 -14.24
N GLN A 53 2.08 -0.82 -15.12
CA GLN A 53 2.47 0.59 -15.12
C GLN A 53 1.88 1.39 -13.96
N LEU A 54 2.52 2.51 -13.62
CA LEU A 54 2.05 3.47 -12.63
C LEU A 54 0.76 4.19 -13.10
N HIS A 55 0.04 4.75 -12.14
CA HIS A 55 -1.16 5.56 -12.36
C HIS A 55 -1.04 6.91 -11.62
N MET A 56 -2.04 7.79 -11.75
CA MET A 56 -2.03 9.13 -11.17
C MET A 56 -1.80 9.18 -9.65
N GLY A 57 -2.26 8.17 -8.90
CA GLY A 57 -1.96 8.09 -7.46
C GLY A 57 -0.47 8.00 -7.16
N HIS A 58 0.29 7.22 -7.94
CA HIS A 58 1.75 7.16 -7.81
C HIS A 58 2.41 8.48 -8.25
N ALA A 59 1.88 9.14 -9.27
CA ALA A 59 2.41 10.44 -9.70
C ALA A 59 2.22 11.50 -8.61
N LEU A 60 1.08 11.50 -7.92
CA LEU A 60 0.85 12.37 -6.76
C LEU A 60 1.85 12.07 -5.65
N ASP A 61 1.92 10.82 -5.20
CA ASP A 61 2.81 10.38 -4.12
C ASP A 61 4.28 10.76 -4.39
N ASN A 62 4.77 10.46 -5.60
CA ASN A 62 6.13 10.83 -6.02
C ASN A 62 6.34 12.35 -6.06
N THR A 63 5.36 13.11 -6.55
CA THR A 63 5.49 14.58 -6.65
C THR A 63 5.59 15.23 -5.27
N LEU A 64 4.77 14.79 -4.31
CA LEU A 64 4.81 15.31 -2.94
C LEU A 64 6.17 15.02 -2.27
N GLN A 65 6.70 13.82 -2.44
CA GLN A 65 8.01 13.45 -1.91
C GLN A 65 9.12 14.27 -2.55
N ASP A 66 9.11 14.41 -3.87
CA ASP A 66 10.14 15.14 -4.62
C ASP A 66 10.24 16.61 -4.23
N ILE A 67 9.11 17.26 -3.95
CA ILE A 67 9.09 18.64 -3.46
C ILE A 67 9.80 18.75 -2.11
N LEU A 68 9.48 17.86 -1.16
CA LEU A 68 10.11 17.85 0.16
C LEU A 68 11.62 17.57 0.05
N ILE A 69 12.01 16.63 -0.78
CA ILE A 69 13.42 16.28 -1.04
C ILE A 69 14.19 17.46 -1.62
N ARG A 70 13.65 18.11 -2.66
CA ARG A 70 14.28 19.27 -3.29
C ARG A 70 14.38 20.46 -2.34
N TYR A 71 13.32 20.71 -1.59
CA TYR A 71 13.28 21.77 -0.58
C TYR A 71 14.37 21.58 0.47
N LYS A 72 14.49 20.37 1.05
CA LYS A 72 15.53 20.10 2.05
C LYS A 72 16.94 20.10 1.46
N ARG A 73 17.13 19.66 0.23
CA ARG A 73 18.41 19.80 -0.48
C ARG A 73 18.82 21.25 -0.64
N MET A 74 17.89 22.14 -1.01
CA MET A 74 18.13 23.59 -1.09
C MET A 74 18.51 24.22 0.26
N GLN A 75 17.99 23.68 1.36
CA GLN A 75 18.33 24.10 2.72
C GLN A 75 19.69 23.57 3.21
N GLY A 76 20.41 22.78 2.40
CA GLY A 76 21.74 22.25 2.71
C GLY A 76 21.76 20.97 3.53
N TYR A 77 20.63 20.28 3.69
CA TYR A 77 20.58 18.97 4.31
C TYR A 77 21.36 17.91 3.50
N ASN A 78 21.84 16.87 4.18
CA ASN A 78 22.33 15.66 3.54
C ASN A 78 21.15 14.78 3.21
N VAL A 79 20.80 14.70 1.92
CA VAL A 79 19.47 14.17 1.49
C VAL A 79 19.59 12.81 0.86
N LEU A 80 18.70 11.89 1.26
CA LEU A 80 18.52 10.61 0.59
C LEU A 80 17.04 10.41 0.21
N TRP A 81 16.74 10.31 -1.08
CA TRP A 81 15.48 9.77 -1.56
C TRP A 81 15.71 8.43 -2.25
N LEU A 82 15.45 7.35 -1.51
CA LEU A 82 15.76 5.99 -1.90
C LEU A 82 14.61 5.39 -2.72
N PRO A 83 14.80 5.11 -4.03
CA PRO A 83 13.81 4.45 -4.87
C PRO A 83 13.82 2.94 -4.70
N GLY A 84 12.72 2.30 -5.06
CA GLY A 84 12.68 0.85 -5.14
C GLY A 84 11.40 0.30 -5.74
N LYS A 85 11.28 -1.03 -5.75
CA LYS A 85 10.14 -1.76 -6.32
C LYS A 85 9.78 -2.93 -5.43
N ASP A 86 8.47 -3.26 -5.37
CA ASP A 86 7.97 -4.40 -4.62
C ASP A 86 7.66 -5.58 -5.56
N HIS A 87 8.01 -6.79 -5.13
CA HIS A 87 7.75 -8.02 -5.88
C HIS A 87 6.26 -8.39 -5.94
N ALA A 88 5.45 -7.90 -4.99
CA ALA A 88 3.99 -8.02 -4.96
C ALA A 88 3.49 -9.47 -5.16
N GLY A 89 3.89 -10.38 -4.29
CA GLY A 89 3.69 -11.84 -4.35
C GLY A 89 2.45 -12.32 -5.10
N ILE A 90 1.27 -12.29 -4.47
CA ILE A 90 0.01 -12.78 -5.06
C ILE A 90 -0.31 -12.02 -6.36
N ALA A 91 -0.21 -10.69 -6.32
CA ALA A 91 -0.66 -9.84 -7.43
C ALA A 91 0.18 -10.05 -8.70
N THR A 92 1.50 -10.20 -8.57
CA THR A 92 2.39 -10.48 -9.70
C THR A 92 2.19 -11.89 -10.22
N GLN A 93 2.10 -12.88 -9.33
CA GLN A 93 1.86 -14.28 -9.73
C GLN A 93 0.57 -14.41 -10.52
N VAL A 94 -0.55 -13.84 -10.06
CA VAL A 94 -1.85 -13.86 -10.78
C VAL A 94 -1.76 -13.22 -12.17
N LYS A 95 -0.94 -12.15 -12.33
CA LYS A 95 -0.73 -11.54 -13.65
C LYS A 95 0.00 -12.46 -14.62
N VAL A 96 1.04 -13.14 -14.14
CA VAL A 96 1.80 -14.07 -14.95
C VAL A 96 0.98 -15.34 -15.24
N GLU A 97 0.24 -15.85 -14.25
CA GLU A 97 -0.70 -16.98 -14.47
C GLU A 97 -1.74 -16.65 -15.55
N LYS A 98 -2.25 -15.41 -15.58
CA LYS A 98 -3.14 -14.95 -16.64
C LYS A 98 -2.45 -14.91 -18.01
N GLN A 99 -1.23 -14.42 -18.06
CA GLN A 99 -0.45 -14.35 -19.29
C GLN A 99 -0.19 -15.74 -19.90
N ILE A 100 0.28 -16.70 -19.08
CA ILE A 100 0.53 -18.06 -19.57
C ILE A 100 -0.78 -18.80 -19.95
N ALA A 101 -1.91 -18.46 -19.30
CA ALA A 101 -3.22 -19.00 -19.69
C ALA A 101 -3.66 -18.55 -21.09
N GLU A 102 -3.26 -17.35 -21.54
CA GLU A 102 -3.46 -16.88 -22.91
C GLU A 102 -2.64 -17.72 -23.93
N GLU A 103 -1.56 -18.36 -23.47
CA GLU A 103 -0.73 -19.30 -24.24
C GLU A 103 -1.29 -20.76 -24.16
N GLY A 104 -2.40 -20.99 -23.43
CA GLY A 104 -2.99 -22.30 -23.20
C GLY A 104 -2.27 -23.15 -22.15
N LEU A 105 -1.44 -22.53 -21.31
CA LEU A 105 -0.64 -23.18 -20.28
C LEU A 105 -1.11 -22.79 -18.88
N ASN A 106 -0.80 -23.64 -17.91
CA ASN A 106 -0.90 -23.31 -16.49
C ASN A 106 0.47 -23.49 -15.79
N LYS A 107 0.62 -23.01 -14.56
CA LYS A 107 1.89 -23.06 -13.83
C LYS A 107 2.38 -24.49 -13.58
N TYR A 108 1.47 -25.45 -13.42
CA TYR A 108 1.83 -26.86 -13.16
C TYR A 108 2.38 -27.54 -14.43
N ASP A 109 1.93 -27.13 -15.63
CA ASP A 109 2.49 -27.61 -16.89
C ASP A 109 3.95 -27.18 -17.07
N LEU A 110 4.30 -25.98 -16.59
CA LEU A 110 5.64 -25.43 -16.64
C LEU A 110 6.56 -26.00 -15.54
N GLY A 111 6.01 -26.29 -14.37
CA GLY A 111 6.78 -26.52 -13.15
C GLY A 111 7.33 -25.23 -12.54
N ARG A 112 7.77 -25.32 -11.26
CA ARG A 112 8.14 -24.16 -10.44
C ARG A 112 9.25 -23.31 -11.08
N GLU A 113 10.32 -23.93 -11.53
CA GLU A 113 11.50 -23.22 -12.07
C GLU A 113 11.16 -22.40 -13.30
N LYS A 114 10.57 -23.02 -14.33
CA LYS A 114 10.20 -22.31 -15.57
C LYS A 114 9.10 -21.26 -15.34
N PHE A 115 8.21 -21.51 -14.41
CA PHE A 115 7.22 -20.49 -14.03
C PHE A 115 7.90 -19.27 -13.39
N LEU A 116 8.86 -19.47 -12.48
CA LEU A 116 9.62 -18.39 -11.85
C LEU A 116 10.45 -17.61 -12.89
N GLU A 117 11.02 -18.27 -13.90
CA GLU A 117 11.69 -17.56 -15.02
C GLU A 117 10.73 -16.58 -15.71
N ARG A 118 9.48 -17.00 -15.97
CA ARG A 118 8.46 -16.11 -16.55
C ARG A 118 8.12 -14.93 -15.63
N VAL A 119 8.09 -15.16 -14.32
CA VAL A 119 7.83 -14.08 -13.35
C VAL A 119 9.00 -13.10 -13.30
N TRP A 120 10.25 -13.57 -13.36
CA TRP A 120 11.42 -12.69 -13.46
C TRP A 120 11.44 -11.86 -14.76
N GLN A 121 11.09 -12.45 -15.90
CA GLN A 121 10.92 -11.71 -17.17
C GLN A 121 9.84 -10.63 -17.06
N TRP A 122 8.72 -10.96 -16.42
CA TRP A 122 7.65 -9.99 -16.12
C TRP A 122 8.16 -8.84 -15.25
N LYS A 123 8.88 -9.15 -14.17
CA LYS A 123 9.50 -8.15 -13.27
C LYS A 123 10.45 -7.22 -14.03
N GLU A 124 11.31 -7.75 -14.88
CA GLU A 124 12.22 -6.92 -15.69
C GLU A 124 11.44 -5.97 -16.59
N LYS A 125 10.46 -6.47 -17.33
CA LYS A 125 9.64 -5.67 -18.25
C LYS A 125 8.94 -4.50 -17.53
N PHE A 126 8.19 -4.82 -16.47
CA PHE A 126 7.39 -3.81 -15.77
C PHE A 126 8.20 -2.98 -14.78
N GLY A 127 9.24 -3.55 -14.18
CA GLY A 127 10.18 -2.81 -13.36
C GLY A 127 10.90 -1.71 -14.13
N ASN A 128 11.36 -2.00 -15.36
CA ASN A 128 11.97 -0.99 -16.24
C ASN A 128 10.95 0.09 -16.67
N ARG A 129 9.71 -0.31 -16.96
CA ARG A 129 8.63 0.63 -17.26
C ARG A 129 8.36 1.59 -16.11
N ILE A 130 8.27 1.07 -14.88
CA ILE A 130 8.10 1.88 -13.66
C ILE A 130 9.24 2.87 -13.49
N GLY A 131 10.50 2.41 -13.60
CA GLY A 131 11.66 3.27 -13.50
C GLY A 131 11.65 4.41 -14.54
N LEU A 132 11.23 4.09 -15.78
CA LEU A 132 11.05 5.11 -16.83
C LEU A 132 9.96 6.13 -16.46
N GLN A 133 8.81 5.67 -15.95
CA GLN A 133 7.71 6.57 -15.56
C GLN A 133 8.12 7.54 -14.46
N ILE A 134 8.85 7.07 -13.44
CA ILE A 134 9.36 7.91 -12.35
C ILE A 134 10.36 8.94 -12.85
N ARG A 135 11.29 8.54 -13.74
CA ARG A 135 12.25 9.47 -14.40
C ARG A 135 11.53 10.52 -15.25
N ARG A 136 10.56 10.10 -16.05
CA ARG A 136 9.78 11.02 -16.90
C ARG A 136 8.92 11.99 -16.08
N LEU A 137 8.53 11.62 -14.88
CA LEU A 137 7.87 12.52 -13.92
C LEU A 137 8.85 13.58 -13.36
N GLY A 138 10.16 13.42 -13.53
CA GLY A 138 11.18 14.32 -13.02
C GLY A 138 11.59 14.07 -11.57
N SER A 139 11.32 12.89 -11.03
CA SER A 139 11.63 12.56 -9.63
C SER A 139 13.12 12.49 -9.37
N SER A 140 13.61 13.21 -8.35
CA SER A 140 15.04 13.35 -8.01
C SER A 140 15.53 12.23 -7.07
N CYS A 141 15.21 10.97 -7.42
CA CYS A 141 15.63 9.79 -6.67
C CYS A 141 17.13 9.51 -6.84
N ASP A 142 17.76 8.97 -5.80
CA ASP A 142 19.10 8.40 -5.91
C ASP A 142 19.06 7.00 -6.56
N TRP A 143 19.12 6.97 -7.87
CA TRP A 143 19.03 5.74 -8.66
C TRP A 143 20.19 4.76 -8.42
N SER A 144 21.32 5.23 -7.93
CA SER A 144 22.46 4.37 -7.60
C SER A 144 22.17 3.44 -6.41
N ARG A 145 21.18 3.82 -5.59
CA ARG A 145 20.72 3.07 -4.41
C ARG A 145 19.35 2.42 -4.61
N GLU A 146 18.90 2.25 -5.87
CA GLU A 146 17.63 1.57 -6.15
C GLU A 146 17.60 0.18 -5.54
N ARG A 147 16.47 -0.21 -4.92
CA ARG A 147 16.25 -1.51 -4.28
C ARG A 147 15.07 -2.27 -4.90
N PHE A 148 15.12 -3.56 -4.70
CA PHE A 148 14.01 -4.47 -4.98
C PHE A 148 13.78 -5.33 -3.74
N THR A 149 12.51 -5.51 -3.33
CA THR A 149 12.21 -6.26 -2.09
C THR A 149 12.75 -7.69 -2.06
N MET A 150 13.11 -8.27 -3.22
CA MET A 150 13.74 -9.59 -3.33
C MET A 150 15.21 -9.53 -3.80
N ASP A 151 15.88 -8.36 -3.72
CA ASP A 151 17.33 -8.33 -3.92
C ASP A 151 18.07 -8.99 -2.74
N ASP A 152 19.34 -9.31 -2.91
CA ASP A 152 20.12 -10.05 -1.93
C ASP A 152 20.19 -9.36 -0.56
N ILE A 153 20.22 -8.02 -0.54
CA ILE A 153 20.30 -7.23 0.69
C ILE A 153 18.98 -7.34 1.44
N CYS A 154 17.86 -7.07 0.76
CA CYS A 154 16.53 -7.16 1.36
C CYS A 154 16.17 -8.62 1.73
N ALA A 155 16.55 -9.60 0.91
CA ALA A 155 16.31 -11.02 1.20
C ALA A 155 17.06 -11.48 2.46
N ARG A 156 18.29 -11.01 2.67
CA ARG A 156 19.06 -11.30 3.90
C ARG A 156 18.38 -10.69 5.13
N ALA A 157 17.88 -9.47 5.02
CA ALA A 157 17.11 -8.82 6.11
C ALA A 157 15.84 -9.62 6.45
N VAL A 158 15.11 -10.09 5.45
CA VAL A 158 13.92 -10.92 5.63
C VAL A 158 14.23 -12.21 6.38
N ARG A 159 15.31 -12.91 6.01
CA ARG A 159 15.74 -14.13 6.71
C ARG A 159 16.11 -13.83 8.16
N GLU A 160 16.90 -12.79 8.41
CA GLU A 160 17.30 -12.38 9.76
C GLU A 160 16.10 -12.11 10.64
N VAL A 161 15.12 -11.33 10.14
CA VAL A 161 13.89 -11.00 10.88
C VAL A 161 13.07 -12.26 11.18
N PHE A 162 12.87 -13.13 10.19
CA PHE A 162 12.09 -14.35 10.38
C PHE A 162 12.72 -15.26 11.46
N VAL A 163 14.02 -15.54 11.33
CA VAL A 163 14.71 -16.43 12.26
C VAL A 163 14.76 -15.84 13.65
N SER A 164 15.04 -14.54 13.79
CA SER A 164 15.05 -13.86 15.09
C SER A 164 13.67 -13.87 15.79
N LEU A 165 12.59 -13.65 15.04
CA LEU A 165 11.23 -13.75 15.62
C LEU A 165 10.86 -15.19 15.98
N TYR A 166 11.31 -16.17 15.20
CA TYR A 166 11.12 -17.59 15.47
C TYR A 166 11.86 -18.00 16.77
N GLU A 167 13.13 -17.62 16.90
CA GLU A 167 13.95 -17.88 18.11
C GLU A 167 13.35 -17.24 19.36
N LYS A 168 12.69 -16.07 19.24
CA LYS A 168 11.95 -15.40 20.33
C LYS A 168 10.58 -16.03 20.62
N GLY A 169 10.15 -17.03 19.85
CA GLY A 169 8.82 -17.62 19.97
C GLY A 169 7.66 -16.69 19.56
N LEU A 170 7.97 -15.63 18.79
CA LEU A 170 6.98 -14.71 18.22
C LEU A 170 6.47 -15.20 16.85
N ILE A 171 7.21 -16.03 16.14
CA ILE A 171 6.71 -16.77 14.99
C ILE A 171 6.40 -18.20 15.41
N TYR A 172 5.22 -18.69 15.01
CA TYR A 172 4.77 -20.06 15.28
C TYR A 172 3.98 -20.61 14.09
N GLN A 173 3.93 -21.93 13.98
CA GLN A 173 3.07 -22.63 13.03
C GLN A 173 1.87 -23.23 13.79
N GLY A 174 0.67 -23.08 13.26
CA GLY A 174 -0.53 -23.59 13.91
C GLY A 174 -1.70 -23.77 12.95
N PHE A 175 -2.66 -24.61 13.39
CA PHE A 175 -3.97 -24.70 12.75
C PHE A 175 -4.85 -23.57 13.27
N ARG A 176 -5.25 -22.68 12.38
CA ARG A 176 -6.13 -21.55 12.64
C ARG A 176 -7.11 -21.41 11.50
N ILE A 177 -8.27 -20.83 11.80
CA ILE A 177 -9.13 -20.38 10.71
C ILE A 177 -8.49 -19.21 9.99
N THR A 178 -8.46 -19.30 8.66
CA THR A 178 -7.85 -18.29 7.79
C THR A 178 -8.77 -18.00 6.63
N ASN A 179 -8.71 -16.81 6.10
CA ASN A 179 -9.38 -16.45 4.85
C ASN A 179 -8.65 -17.13 3.68
N TRP A 180 -9.28 -18.12 3.08
CA TRP A 180 -8.73 -18.88 1.97
C TRP A 180 -9.32 -18.42 0.64
N CYS A 181 -8.49 -18.12 -0.35
CA CYS A 181 -8.94 -17.83 -1.70
C CYS A 181 -8.92 -19.11 -2.55
N PRO A 182 -10.07 -19.68 -2.96
CA PRO A 182 -10.10 -20.94 -3.73
C PRO A 182 -9.48 -20.82 -5.13
N ARG A 183 -9.54 -19.63 -5.74
CA ARG A 183 -8.95 -19.38 -7.06
C ARG A 183 -7.43 -19.19 -6.98
N CYS A 184 -6.95 -18.39 -6.05
CA CYS A 184 -5.51 -18.16 -5.86
C CYS A 184 -4.86 -19.34 -5.12
N GLN A 185 -5.64 -20.20 -4.48
CA GLN A 185 -5.24 -21.34 -3.66
C GLN A 185 -4.21 -20.97 -2.59
N THR A 186 -4.48 -19.88 -1.89
CA THR A 186 -3.61 -19.35 -0.83
C THR A 186 -4.42 -18.72 0.29
N ALA A 187 -3.83 -18.72 1.49
CA ALA A 187 -4.34 -17.95 2.61
C ALA A 187 -4.15 -16.44 2.36
N LEU A 188 -5.07 -15.66 2.90
CA LEU A 188 -5.08 -14.20 2.91
C LEU A 188 -5.07 -13.71 4.36
N SER A 189 -4.47 -12.56 4.61
CA SER A 189 -4.66 -11.83 5.86
C SER A 189 -6.01 -11.11 5.85
N ASP A 190 -6.55 -10.77 7.03
CA ASP A 190 -7.87 -10.13 7.15
C ASP A 190 -8.00 -8.85 6.33
N ILE A 191 -6.92 -8.06 6.27
CA ILE A 191 -6.88 -6.81 5.51
C ILE A 191 -6.78 -7.00 3.98
N GLU A 192 -6.52 -8.22 3.48
CA GLU A 192 -6.56 -8.56 2.06
C GLU A 192 -7.96 -9.04 1.60
N VAL A 193 -8.94 -9.02 2.49
CA VAL A 193 -10.34 -9.34 2.20
C VAL A 193 -11.15 -8.07 2.12
N GLU A 194 -11.77 -7.83 0.97
CA GLU A 194 -12.68 -6.71 0.75
C GLU A 194 -14.12 -7.20 0.95
N HIS A 195 -14.85 -6.52 1.83
CA HIS A 195 -16.24 -6.87 2.08
C HIS A 195 -17.16 -6.04 1.19
N GLU A 196 -18.04 -6.71 0.47
CA GLU A 196 -19.06 -6.11 -0.38
C GLU A 196 -20.45 -6.55 0.10
N ASP A 197 -21.38 -5.60 0.17
CA ASP A 197 -22.76 -5.92 0.52
C ASP A 197 -23.46 -6.62 -0.66
N GLU A 198 -23.83 -7.87 -0.46
CA GLU A 198 -24.54 -8.67 -1.46
C GLU A 198 -25.94 -9.04 -0.98
N VAL A 199 -26.84 -9.17 -1.95
CA VAL A 199 -28.18 -9.74 -1.71
C VAL A 199 -28.04 -11.25 -1.73
N GLY A 200 -28.17 -11.86 -0.58
CA GLY A 200 -28.17 -13.30 -0.39
C GLY A 200 -29.48 -13.79 0.23
N HIS A 201 -29.41 -14.96 0.80
CA HIS A 201 -30.57 -15.58 1.46
C HIS A 201 -30.18 -16.10 2.82
N LEU A 202 -31.15 -16.13 3.72
CA LEU A 202 -31.11 -16.83 4.99
C LEU A 202 -32.06 -18.00 4.86
N TRP A 203 -31.52 -19.22 4.94
CA TRP A 203 -32.27 -20.46 4.86
C TRP A 203 -32.55 -20.99 6.24
N TYR A 204 -33.81 -21.35 6.51
CA TYR A 204 -34.27 -21.88 7.80
C TYR A 204 -34.52 -23.38 7.65
N PHE A 205 -33.90 -24.18 8.51
CA PHE A 205 -33.98 -25.63 8.49
C PHE A 205 -34.29 -26.18 9.88
N ASN A 206 -35.08 -27.27 9.91
CA ASN A 206 -35.37 -28.09 11.09
C ASN A 206 -34.30 -29.16 11.26
N TYR A 207 -33.59 -29.15 12.36
CA TYR A 207 -32.71 -30.27 12.75
C TYR A 207 -33.47 -31.17 13.73
N PRO A 208 -33.71 -32.49 13.40
CA PRO A 208 -34.45 -33.40 14.27
C PRO A 208 -33.73 -33.63 15.59
N ILE A 209 -34.44 -33.59 16.70
CA ILE A 209 -33.92 -33.99 18.02
C ILE A 209 -33.71 -35.51 18.03
N ALA A 210 -32.50 -35.95 18.32
CA ALA A 210 -32.18 -37.39 18.35
C ALA A 210 -32.99 -38.13 19.44
N GLY A 211 -33.68 -39.19 19.03
CA GLY A 211 -34.51 -40.00 19.95
C GLY A 211 -35.89 -39.39 20.27
N GLU A 212 -36.28 -38.23 19.70
CA GLU A 212 -37.58 -37.60 19.95
C GLU A 212 -38.30 -37.36 18.60
N GLU A 213 -39.11 -38.32 18.20
CA GLU A 213 -39.85 -38.28 16.91
C GLU A 213 -40.73 -37.02 16.83
N GLY A 214 -40.68 -36.33 15.70
CA GLY A 214 -41.47 -35.12 15.41
C GLY A 214 -41.01 -33.85 16.16
N LYS A 215 -39.91 -33.88 16.92
CA LYS A 215 -39.34 -32.67 17.52
C LYS A 215 -38.10 -32.19 16.77
N TYR A 216 -37.99 -30.88 16.63
CA TYR A 216 -36.95 -30.21 15.88
C TYR A 216 -36.43 -29.01 16.65
N ILE A 217 -35.16 -28.63 16.34
CA ILE A 217 -34.66 -27.29 16.58
C ILE A 217 -34.45 -26.57 15.25
N GLU A 218 -34.97 -25.35 15.13
CA GLU A 218 -34.89 -24.59 13.89
C GLU A 218 -33.61 -23.77 13.91
N ILE A 219 -32.81 -23.92 12.85
CA ILE A 219 -31.59 -23.11 12.64
C ILE A 219 -31.75 -22.24 11.38
N ALA A 220 -31.02 -21.11 11.34
CA ALA A 220 -30.94 -20.26 10.17
C ALA A 220 -29.47 -20.10 9.74
N THR A 221 -29.23 -20.17 8.43
CA THR A 221 -27.86 -20.03 7.89
C THR A 221 -27.84 -19.36 6.52
N THR A 222 -26.81 -18.56 6.27
CA THR A 222 -26.49 -18.00 4.95
C THR A 222 -25.61 -18.94 4.12
N ARG A 223 -25.11 -20.05 4.72
CA ARG A 223 -24.15 -20.98 4.11
C ARG A 223 -24.56 -22.45 4.28
N PRO A 224 -25.64 -22.90 3.60
CA PRO A 224 -26.11 -24.29 3.70
C PRO A 224 -25.05 -25.33 3.30
N GLU A 225 -24.13 -24.99 2.40
CA GLU A 225 -23.04 -25.87 1.96
C GLU A 225 -22.12 -26.33 3.10
N THR A 226 -22.10 -25.61 4.22
CA THR A 226 -21.26 -25.97 5.39
C THR A 226 -21.93 -26.93 6.35
N ILE A 227 -23.22 -27.23 6.21
CA ILE A 227 -23.98 -28.15 7.07
C ILE A 227 -23.28 -29.50 7.30
N PRO A 228 -22.69 -30.18 6.28
CA PRO A 228 -21.99 -31.44 6.53
C PRO A 228 -20.82 -31.34 7.50
N GLY A 229 -20.29 -30.15 7.76
CA GLY A 229 -19.20 -29.88 8.70
C GLY A 229 -19.65 -29.46 10.11
N ASP A 230 -20.95 -29.36 10.38
CA ASP A 230 -21.46 -28.94 11.69
C ASP A 230 -21.07 -29.94 12.78
N THR A 231 -20.69 -29.42 13.95
CA THR A 231 -20.27 -30.22 15.11
C THR A 231 -21.05 -29.90 16.39
N ALA A 232 -21.87 -28.86 16.38
CA ALA A 232 -22.83 -28.55 17.44
C ALA A 232 -23.95 -27.63 16.91
N VAL A 233 -25.01 -27.49 17.71
CA VAL A 233 -25.95 -26.37 17.67
C VAL A 233 -25.80 -25.60 18.96
N ALA A 234 -25.55 -24.29 18.90
CA ALA A 234 -25.44 -23.44 20.06
C ALA A 234 -26.72 -22.64 20.31
N VAL A 235 -27.07 -22.48 21.58
CA VAL A 235 -28.15 -21.63 22.08
C VAL A 235 -27.66 -20.74 23.20
N ASN A 236 -28.31 -19.61 23.41
CA ASN A 236 -27.94 -18.76 24.56
C ASN A 236 -28.37 -19.42 25.89
N PRO A 237 -27.53 -19.46 26.93
CA PRO A 237 -27.88 -20.08 28.22
C PRO A 237 -29.08 -19.42 28.94
N GLU A 238 -29.37 -18.16 28.60
CA GLU A 238 -30.51 -17.42 29.19
C GLU A 238 -31.80 -17.57 28.35
N ASP A 239 -31.76 -18.25 27.19
CA ASP A 239 -32.93 -18.43 26.34
C ASP A 239 -33.83 -19.55 26.82
N GLU A 240 -34.92 -19.18 27.48
CA GLU A 240 -35.90 -20.11 28.02
C GLU A 240 -36.54 -21.04 26.96
N ARG A 241 -36.52 -20.68 25.67
CA ARG A 241 -37.08 -21.50 24.57
C ARG A 241 -36.30 -22.80 24.37
N TYR A 242 -35.01 -22.79 24.68
CA TYR A 242 -34.08 -23.88 24.36
C TYR A 242 -33.39 -24.50 25.60
N LYS A 243 -33.64 -23.99 26.79
CA LYS A 243 -32.99 -24.40 28.03
C LYS A 243 -33.05 -25.90 28.26
N ASP A 244 -34.22 -26.52 28.03
CA ASP A 244 -34.45 -27.96 28.19
C ASP A 244 -33.81 -28.82 27.09
N LEU A 245 -33.29 -28.20 26.04
CA LEU A 245 -32.62 -28.88 24.93
C LEU A 245 -31.11 -28.96 25.11
N VAL A 246 -30.51 -28.14 25.95
CA VAL A 246 -29.06 -28.14 26.22
C VAL A 246 -28.63 -29.52 26.73
N GLY A 247 -27.59 -30.08 26.13
CA GLY A 247 -27.07 -31.41 26.42
C GLY A 247 -27.74 -32.55 25.65
N LYS A 248 -28.88 -32.31 24.99
CA LYS A 248 -29.44 -33.25 24.01
C LYS A 248 -28.63 -33.21 22.70
N LYS A 249 -28.97 -34.09 21.79
CA LYS A 249 -28.35 -34.16 20.47
C LYS A 249 -29.39 -33.94 19.35
N VAL A 250 -28.91 -33.47 18.23
CA VAL A 250 -29.68 -33.42 16.97
C VAL A 250 -29.09 -34.37 15.95
N ALA A 251 -29.93 -34.98 15.15
CA ALA A 251 -29.52 -35.73 13.99
C ALA A 251 -29.16 -34.73 12.86
N LEU A 252 -27.89 -34.69 12.45
CA LEU A 252 -27.41 -33.75 11.42
C LEU A 252 -27.93 -34.25 10.04
N PRO A 253 -28.75 -33.45 9.36
CA PRO A 253 -29.39 -33.90 8.12
C PRO A 253 -28.38 -34.34 7.04
N GLY A 254 -28.65 -35.43 6.37
CA GLY A 254 -27.87 -35.94 5.24
C GLY A 254 -26.51 -36.55 5.58
N THR A 255 -26.13 -36.66 6.86
CA THR A 255 -24.82 -37.15 7.27
C THR A 255 -24.82 -38.40 8.15
N GLY A 256 -25.95 -38.72 8.76
CA GLY A 256 -26.08 -39.81 9.75
C GLY A 256 -25.35 -39.53 11.07
N ARG A 257 -24.77 -38.34 11.28
CA ARG A 257 -24.12 -37.94 12.53
C ARG A 257 -25.12 -37.34 13.53
N GLU A 258 -24.85 -37.53 14.80
CA GLU A 258 -25.52 -36.80 15.87
C GLU A 258 -24.56 -35.78 16.48
N ILE A 259 -24.99 -34.51 16.63
CA ILE A 259 -24.22 -33.43 17.19
C ILE A 259 -24.91 -32.84 18.44
N PRO A 260 -24.16 -32.38 19.45
CA PRO A 260 -24.74 -31.88 20.71
C PRO A 260 -25.38 -30.49 20.51
N ILE A 261 -26.36 -30.19 21.38
CA ILE A 261 -26.86 -28.85 21.65
C ILE A 261 -26.08 -28.30 22.82
N ILE A 262 -25.39 -27.18 22.64
CA ILE A 262 -24.52 -26.54 23.64
C ILE A 262 -25.07 -25.17 24.04
N ALA A 263 -24.70 -24.69 25.21
CA ALA A 263 -25.02 -23.33 25.66
C ALA A 263 -23.79 -22.44 25.54
N ASP A 264 -23.92 -21.30 24.81
CA ASP A 264 -22.85 -20.32 24.66
C ASP A 264 -23.42 -18.90 24.56
N GLU A 265 -22.84 -17.98 25.33
CA GLU A 265 -23.26 -16.56 25.41
C GLU A 265 -23.06 -15.81 24.07
N TYR A 266 -22.28 -16.36 23.15
CA TYR A 266 -22.09 -15.84 21.79
C TYR A 266 -23.41 -15.71 21.02
N VAL A 267 -24.39 -16.57 21.31
CA VAL A 267 -25.66 -16.62 20.55
C VAL A 267 -26.55 -15.44 20.92
N ASP A 268 -26.90 -14.63 19.92
CA ASP A 268 -27.89 -13.56 20.05
C ASP A 268 -29.32 -14.15 19.97
N MET A 269 -30.04 -14.08 21.07
CA MET A 269 -31.42 -14.59 21.21
C MET A 269 -32.41 -13.92 20.25
N ALA A 270 -32.12 -12.69 19.78
CA ALA A 270 -33.00 -11.90 18.92
C ALA A 270 -32.72 -12.10 17.42
N TYR A 271 -31.56 -12.68 17.09
CA TYR A 271 -31.19 -12.86 15.68
C TYR A 271 -31.61 -14.23 15.15
N GLY A 272 -32.26 -14.24 13.96
CA GLY A 272 -32.71 -15.47 13.30
C GLY A 272 -33.67 -16.27 14.16
N THR A 273 -33.30 -17.49 14.53
CA THR A 273 -34.07 -18.38 15.42
C THR A 273 -33.63 -18.32 16.87
N GLY A 274 -32.51 -17.64 17.18
CA GLY A 274 -31.84 -17.72 18.49
C GLY A 274 -31.04 -19.01 18.66
N CYS A 275 -30.84 -19.77 17.59
CA CYS A 275 -30.00 -20.96 17.53
C CYS A 275 -29.00 -20.82 16.37
N VAL A 276 -27.76 -21.20 16.63
CA VAL A 276 -26.68 -21.12 15.64
C VAL A 276 -26.07 -22.50 15.44
N LYS A 277 -25.99 -22.96 14.19
CA LYS A 277 -25.19 -24.13 13.85
C LYS A 277 -23.71 -23.79 14.01
N ILE A 278 -22.93 -24.68 14.54
CA ILE A 278 -21.49 -24.46 14.80
C ILE A 278 -20.66 -25.32 13.85
N THR A 279 -19.93 -24.64 12.96
CA THR A 279 -19.02 -25.24 11.97
C THR A 279 -17.60 -24.72 12.16
N PRO A 280 -16.82 -25.21 13.13
CA PRO A 280 -15.55 -24.64 13.53
C PRO A 280 -14.51 -24.54 12.42
N ALA A 281 -14.61 -25.36 11.39
CA ALA A 281 -13.70 -25.36 10.25
C ALA A 281 -13.95 -24.25 9.23
N HIS A 282 -15.15 -23.62 9.24
CA HIS A 282 -15.63 -22.77 8.13
C HIS A 282 -16.24 -21.43 8.56
N ASP A 283 -16.14 -21.07 9.85
CA ASP A 283 -16.55 -19.76 10.37
C ASP A 283 -15.64 -19.34 11.54
N PRO A 284 -15.13 -18.09 11.57
CA PRO A 284 -14.24 -17.62 12.62
C PRO A 284 -14.87 -17.65 14.03
N ASN A 285 -16.13 -17.26 14.15
CA ASN A 285 -16.82 -17.26 15.45
C ASN A 285 -17.11 -18.69 15.92
N ASP A 286 -17.55 -19.55 14.99
CA ASP A 286 -17.76 -20.98 15.28
C ASP A 286 -16.46 -21.68 15.69
N PHE A 287 -15.31 -21.25 15.15
CA PHE A 287 -14.00 -21.76 15.55
C PHE A 287 -13.71 -21.43 17.02
N GLU A 288 -13.99 -20.21 17.48
CA GLU A 288 -13.81 -19.82 18.87
C GLU A 288 -14.77 -20.57 19.81
N VAL A 289 -16.05 -20.71 19.43
CA VAL A 289 -17.01 -21.56 20.15
C VAL A 289 -16.51 -23.00 20.20
N GLY A 290 -16.03 -23.51 19.07
CA GLY A 290 -15.47 -24.86 18.98
C GLY A 290 -14.29 -25.09 19.91
N GLN A 291 -13.40 -24.11 20.07
CA GLN A 291 -12.29 -24.20 21.02
C GLN A 291 -12.75 -24.18 22.47
N ARG A 292 -13.71 -23.30 22.84
CA ARG A 292 -14.26 -23.25 24.22
C ARG A 292 -14.93 -24.55 24.60
N HIS A 293 -15.66 -25.17 23.67
CA HIS A 293 -16.40 -26.40 23.91
C HIS A 293 -15.68 -27.68 23.48
N GLN A 294 -14.40 -27.58 23.03
CA GLN A 294 -13.60 -28.73 22.57
C GLN A 294 -14.27 -29.53 21.44
N LEU A 295 -14.95 -28.86 20.53
CA LEU A 295 -15.65 -29.49 19.42
C LEU A 295 -14.66 -29.94 18.34
N GLU A 296 -15.04 -30.97 17.60
CA GLU A 296 -14.28 -31.43 16.44
C GLU A 296 -14.27 -30.38 15.32
N THR A 297 -13.11 -30.21 14.66
CA THR A 297 -12.96 -29.32 13.54
C THR A 297 -12.96 -30.14 12.23
N ILE A 298 -14.08 -30.12 11.50
CA ILE A 298 -14.28 -30.94 10.29
C ILE A 298 -14.18 -30.04 9.05
N VAL A 299 -13.06 -30.09 8.36
CA VAL A 299 -12.89 -29.41 7.05
C VAL A 299 -13.58 -30.22 5.98
N ILE A 300 -14.55 -29.61 5.29
CA ILE A 300 -15.39 -30.28 4.25
C ILE A 300 -15.12 -29.80 2.83
N MET A 301 -14.20 -28.87 2.65
CA MET A 301 -13.83 -28.31 1.35
C MET A 301 -12.37 -28.56 1.03
N ASN A 302 -12.07 -28.76 -0.25
CA ASN A 302 -10.72 -28.77 -0.80
C ASN A 302 -10.20 -27.33 -1.00
N LYS A 303 -8.92 -27.20 -1.30
CA LYS A 303 -8.25 -25.90 -1.52
C LYS A 303 -8.80 -25.13 -2.73
N ASP A 304 -9.40 -25.80 -3.69
CA ASP A 304 -10.05 -25.21 -4.87
C ASP A 304 -11.53 -24.83 -4.67
N GLY A 305 -12.06 -25.07 -3.45
CA GLY A 305 -13.46 -24.81 -3.10
C GLY A 305 -14.45 -25.90 -3.50
N THR A 306 -13.95 -27.03 -3.97
CA THR A 306 -14.80 -28.23 -4.15
C THR A 306 -15.01 -28.96 -2.84
N MET A 307 -16.12 -29.69 -2.71
CA MET A 307 -16.42 -30.48 -1.52
C MET A 307 -15.52 -31.72 -1.45
N ASN A 308 -14.95 -32.00 -0.28
CA ASN A 308 -14.10 -33.18 -0.07
C ASN A 308 -14.89 -34.42 0.41
N GLU A 309 -14.19 -35.53 0.70
CA GLU A 309 -14.77 -36.80 1.10
C GLU A 309 -15.61 -36.73 2.38
N LYS A 310 -15.39 -35.77 3.26
CA LYS A 310 -16.13 -35.54 4.50
C LYS A 310 -17.53 -34.91 4.27
N ALA A 311 -17.75 -34.35 3.08
CA ALA A 311 -19.06 -33.81 2.68
C ALA A 311 -20.05 -34.89 2.21
N GLY A 312 -19.68 -36.17 2.29
CA GLY A 312 -20.56 -37.28 1.94
C GLY A 312 -20.94 -37.29 0.47
N LYS A 313 -22.22 -37.39 0.17
CA LYS A 313 -22.71 -37.49 -1.22
C LYS A 313 -22.44 -36.26 -2.10
N TYR A 314 -21.99 -35.15 -1.52
CA TYR A 314 -21.69 -33.90 -2.23
C TYR A 314 -20.22 -33.80 -2.66
N VAL A 315 -19.41 -34.84 -2.43
CA VAL A 315 -18.00 -34.91 -2.79
C VAL A 315 -17.76 -34.57 -4.27
N GLY A 316 -16.75 -33.70 -4.52
CA GLY A 316 -16.36 -33.26 -5.86
C GLY A 316 -17.20 -32.12 -6.46
N MET A 317 -18.33 -31.76 -5.85
CA MET A 317 -19.14 -30.60 -6.29
C MET A 317 -18.46 -29.31 -5.93
N ASP A 318 -18.60 -28.29 -6.81
CA ASP A 318 -18.31 -26.92 -6.42
C ASP A 318 -19.21 -26.51 -5.25
N ARG A 319 -18.71 -25.69 -4.32
CA ARG A 319 -19.44 -25.27 -3.11
C ARG A 319 -20.83 -24.69 -3.37
N TYR A 320 -21.01 -23.97 -4.47
CA TYR A 320 -22.33 -23.39 -4.82
C TYR A 320 -23.26 -24.42 -5.42
N GLU A 321 -22.75 -25.41 -6.16
CA GLU A 321 -23.53 -26.55 -6.62
C GLU A 321 -23.94 -27.45 -5.45
N ALA A 322 -23.01 -27.66 -4.50
CA ALA A 322 -23.33 -28.39 -3.27
C ALA A 322 -24.40 -27.67 -2.43
N ARG A 323 -24.34 -26.32 -2.34
CA ARG A 323 -25.39 -25.51 -1.68
C ARG A 323 -26.76 -25.78 -2.27
N LYS A 324 -26.88 -25.75 -3.60
CA LYS A 324 -28.14 -26.03 -4.30
C LYS A 324 -28.64 -27.47 -4.04
N ALA A 325 -27.74 -28.43 -4.10
CA ALA A 325 -28.07 -29.84 -3.86
C ALA A 325 -28.54 -30.09 -2.42
N ILE A 326 -27.83 -29.51 -1.42
CA ILE A 326 -28.21 -29.63 0.00
C ILE A 326 -29.57 -28.99 0.26
N ILE A 327 -29.85 -27.81 -0.29
CA ILE A 327 -31.17 -27.19 -0.15
C ILE A 327 -32.27 -28.04 -0.76
N ALA A 328 -32.05 -28.64 -1.95
CA ALA A 328 -33.00 -29.52 -2.58
C ALA A 328 -33.31 -30.78 -1.75
N ASP A 329 -32.26 -31.43 -1.23
CA ASP A 329 -32.40 -32.61 -0.39
C ASP A 329 -33.14 -32.32 0.93
N LEU A 330 -32.82 -31.19 1.59
CA LEU A 330 -33.50 -30.78 2.81
C LEU A 330 -34.95 -30.39 2.59
N LYS A 331 -35.26 -29.84 1.41
CA LYS A 331 -36.64 -29.59 0.98
C LYS A 331 -37.43 -30.90 0.74
N GLU A 332 -36.82 -31.88 0.05
CA GLU A 332 -37.40 -33.19 -0.19
C GLU A 332 -37.65 -33.94 1.13
N ALA A 333 -36.73 -33.82 2.07
CA ALA A 333 -36.86 -34.37 3.42
C ALA A 333 -37.90 -33.66 4.30
N GLY A 334 -38.52 -32.56 3.83
CA GLY A 334 -39.46 -31.74 4.61
C GLY A 334 -38.84 -30.96 5.72
N LEU A 335 -37.53 -30.75 5.70
CA LEU A 335 -36.74 -30.03 6.72
C LEU A 335 -36.52 -28.56 6.41
N LEU A 336 -36.74 -28.11 5.17
CA LEU A 336 -36.69 -26.68 4.80
C LEU A 336 -37.96 -25.98 5.27
N VAL A 337 -37.81 -24.99 6.15
CA VAL A 337 -38.93 -24.21 6.73
C VAL A 337 -39.31 -23.05 5.82
N LYS A 338 -38.33 -22.15 5.58
CA LYS A 338 -38.51 -20.96 4.75
C LYS A 338 -37.15 -20.44 4.21
N ILE A 339 -37.25 -19.52 3.25
CA ILE A 339 -36.11 -18.79 2.69
C ILE A 339 -36.45 -17.34 2.76
N GLU A 340 -35.56 -16.50 3.33
CA GLU A 340 -35.68 -15.05 3.41
C GLU A 340 -34.54 -14.38 2.66
N GLU A 341 -34.84 -13.36 1.89
CA GLU A 341 -33.80 -12.52 1.30
C GLU A 341 -33.15 -11.67 2.38
N THR A 342 -31.83 -11.62 2.39
CA THR A 342 -31.06 -10.81 3.35
C THR A 342 -29.86 -10.16 2.67
N LYS A 343 -29.51 -8.96 3.12
CA LYS A 343 -28.25 -8.33 2.75
C LYS A 343 -27.20 -8.63 3.79
N HIS A 344 -26.06 -9.10 3.35
CA HIS A 344 -24.92 -9.37 4.23
C HIS A 344 -23.60 -9.04 3.53
N ALA A 345 -22.59 -8.70 4.33
CA ALA A 345 -21.26 -8.45 3.83
C ALA A 345 -20.55 -9.76 3.47
N VAL A 346 -20.15 -9.88 2.20
CA VAL A 346 -19.42 -11.05 1.66
C VAL A 346 -17.96 -10.67 1.44
N GLY A 347 -17.04 -11.47 1.97
CA GLY A 347 -15.61 -11.25 1.83
C GLY A 347 -15.09 -11.70 0.45
N HIS A 348 -14.38 -10.81 -0.24
CA HIS A 348 -13.77 -11.06 -1.55
C HIS A 348 -12.25 -10.92 -1.49
N CYS A 349 -11.55 -11.76 -2.21
CA CYS A 349 -10.11 -11.63 -2.39
C CYS A 349 -9.80 -10.29 -3.09
N SER A 350 -9.02 -9.42 -2.46
CA SER A 350 -8.64 -8.12 -3.02
C SER A 350 -7.94 -8.21 -4.39
N ARG A 351 -7.38 -9.38 -4.74
CA ARG A 351 -6.59 -9.58 -5.97
C ARG A 351 -7.38 -10.16 -7.13
N CYS A 352 -8.21 -11.18 -6.88
CA CYS A 352 -8.94 -11.88 -7.94
C CYS A 352 -10.46 -11.71 -7.87
N LYS A 353 -10.97 -11.04 -6.81
CA LYS A 353 -12.39 -10.78 -6.57
C LYS A 353 -13.27 -12.03 -6.36
N THR A 354 -12.64 -13.18 -6.16
CA THR A 354 -13.37 -14.40 -5.80
C THR A 354 -13.80 -14.34 -4.34
N VAL A 355 -14.99 -14.81 -4.02
CA VAL A 355 -15.47 -14.96 -2.65
C VAL A 355 -14.51 -15.87 -1.86
N VAL A 356 -14.05 -15.38 -0.72
CA VAL A 356 -13.14 -16.12 0.15
C VAL A 356 -13.89 -17.14 1.01
N GLU A 357 -13.20 -18.23 1.34
CA GLU A 357 -13.70 -19.27 2.23
C GLU A 357 -12.94 -19.24 3.54
N PRO A 358 -13.58 -18.93 4.68
CA PRO A 358 -12.98 -19.22 5.96
C PRO A 358 -12.71 -20.72 6.08
N MET A 359 -11.44 -21.09 6.28
CA MET A 359 -11.04 -22.52 6.38
C MET A 359 -9.95 -22.67 7.45
N THR A 360 -10.05 -23.72 8.23
CA THR A 360 -8.97 -24.11 9.14
C THR A 360 -7.81 -24.70 8.34
N THR A 361 -6.68 -24.00 8.37
CA THR A 361 -5.46 -24.40 7.64
C THR A 361 -4.24 -24.29 8.56
N LYS A 362 -3.20 -25.08 8.26
CA LYS A 362 -1.92 -25.00 8.95
C LYS A 362 -1.09 -23.89 8.33
N GLN A 363 -0.82 -22.81 9.06
CA GLN A 363 -0.15 -21.62 8.57
C GLN A 363 0.92 -21.15 9.57
N TRP A 364 1.79 -20.25 9.11
CA TRP A 364 2.75 -19.52 9.92
C TRP A 364 2.16 -18.17 10.34
N PHE A 365 2.35 -17.83 11.62
CA PHE A 365 1.80 -16.61 12.23
C PHE A 365 2.86 -15.85 13.01
N VAL A 366 2.70 -14.52 13.05
CA VAL A 366 3.41 -13.63 13.97
C VAL A 366 2.47 -13.24 15.12
N LYS A 367 2.91 -13.40 16.36
CA LYS A 367 2.21 -12.87 17.54
C LYS A 367 2.30 -11.36 17.57
N MET A 368 1.19 -10.68 17.33
CA MET A 368 1.20 -9.22 17.10
C MET A 368 1.13 -8.39 18.37
N LYS A 369 0.43 -8.84 19.42
CA LYS A 369 0.25 -8.07 20.66
C LYS A 369 1.55 -7.53 21.28
N PRO A 370 2.63 -8.34 21.41
CA PRO A 370 3.90 -7.85 21.94
C PRO A 370 4.57 -6.77 21.10
N LEU A 371 4.36 -6.80 19.76
CA LEU A 371 4.95 -5.86 18.81
C LEU A 371 4.14 -4.56 18.69
N ALA A 372 2.84 -4.63 18.89
CA ALA A 372 1.94 -3.48 18.72
C ALA A 372 2.10 -2.43 19.83
N GLY A 373 2.38 -2.82 21.07
CA GLY A 373 2.50 -1.92 22.22
C GLY A 373 3.51 -0.79 21.98
N PRO A 374 4.80 -1.08 21.72
CA PRO A 374 5.82 -0.07 21.45
C PRO A 374 5.49 0.82 20.24
N ALA A 375 4.85 0.26 19.20
CA ALA A 375 4.45 1.01 18.01
C ALA A 375 3.32 2.00 18.30
N MET A 376 2.36 1.66 19.18
CA MET A 376 1.34 2.61 19.66
C MET A 376 1.97 3.70 20.52
N GLU A 377 2.87 3.33 21.44
CA GLU A 377 3.55 4.29 22.32
C GLU A 377 4.35 5.33 21.51
N ALA A 378 5.00 4.95 20.43
CA ALA A 378 5.74 5.87 19.57
C ALA A 378 4.85 7.01 19.01
N VAL A 379 3.57 6.71 18.72
CA VAL A 379 2.60 7.71 18.24
C VAL A 379 1.98 8.48 19.39
N THR A 380 1.56 7.83 20.47
CA THR A 380 0.92 8.50 21.61
C THR A 380 1.87 9.41 22.38
N SER A 381 3.17 9.11 22.40
CA SER A 381 4.22 9.98 22.96
C SER A 381 4.64 11.13 22.04
N GLY A 382 4.15 11.15 20.79
CA GLY A 382 4.51 12.20 19.80
C GLY A 382 5.88 12.02 19.16
N LYS A 383 6.58 10.90 19.37
CA LYS A 383 7.84 10.59 18.65
C LYS A 383 7.61 10.45 17.15
N THR A 384 6.52 9.80 16.76
CA THR A 384 6.02 9.77 15.38
C THR A 384 4.70 10.54 15.29
N LYS A 385 4.60 11.45 14.33
CA LYS A 385 3.42 12.31 14.14
C LYS A 385 2.77 12.06 12.79
N PHE A 386 1.46 11.86 12.77
CA PHE A 386 0.68 11.81 11.53
C PHE A 386 0.29 13.21 11.06
N VAL A 387 0.39 13.45 9.77
CA VAL A 387 -0.11 14.66 9.12
C VAL A 387 -1.09 14.24 8.02
N PRO A 388 -2.39 14.54 8.17
CA PRO A 388 -3.04 15.20 9.31
C PRO A 388 -3.20 14.29 10.53
N GLU A 389 -3.29 14.88 11.70
CA GLU A 389 -3.31 14.19 13.02
C GLU A 389 -4.48 13.21 13.18
N ARG A 390 -5.60 13.44 12.48
CA ARG A 390 -6.79 12.55 12.55
C ARG A 390 -6.47 11.06 12.32
N PHE A 391 -5.47 10.75 11.52
CA PHE A 391 -5.07 9.37 11.22
C PHE A 391 -4.34 8.66 12.38
N SER A 392 -3.84 9.39 13.38
CA SER A 392 -3.29 8.82 14.60
C SER A 392 -4.34 8.00 15.35
N LYS A 393 -5.56 8.52 15.44
CA LYS A 393 -6.68 7.81 16.13
C LYS A 393 -7.02 6.50 15.43
N THR A 394 -7.13 6.53 14.10
CA THR A 394 -7.41 5.36 13.28
C THR A 394 -6.30 4.30 13.40
N TYR A 395 -5.03 4.73 13.39
CA TYR A 395 -3.87 3.88 13.61
C TYR A 395 -3.90 3.18 14.97
N ILE A 396 -4.13 3.94 16.06
CA ILE A 396 -4.17 3.41 17.43
C ILE A 396 -5.34 2.43 17.60
N GLN A 397 -6.53 2.78 17.10
CA GLN A 397 -7.71 1.92 17.19
C GLN A 397 -7.47 0.57 16.52
N TRP A 398 -6.82 0.55 15.36
CA TRP A 398 -6.52 -0.67 14.65
C TRP A 398 -5.50 -1.54 15.40
N LEU A 399 -4.40 -0.95 15.90
CA LEU A 399 -3.40 -1.68 16.67
C LEU A 399 -3.93 -2.23 17.99
N SER A 400 -4.86 -1.52 18.62
CA SER A 400 -5.49 -1.99 19.88
C SER A 400 -6.28 -3.29 19.71
N ASN A 401 -6.80 -3.55 18.50
CA ASN A 401 -7.59 -4.72 18.15
C ASN A 401 -6.84 -5.71 17.24
N ILE A 402 -5.51 -5.64 17.20
CA ILE A 402 -4.73 -6.43 16.26
C ILE A 402 -4.74 -7.92 16.60
N HIS A 403 -5.00 -8.74 15.60
CA HIS A 403 -4.89 -10.21 15.65
C HIS A 403 -3.53 -10.69 15.17
N ASP A 404 -3.20 -11.97 15.43
CA ASP A 404 -1.97 -12.57 14.94
C ASP A 404 -1.95 -12.57 13.41
N TRP A 405 -0.81 -12.17 12.84
CA TRP A 405 -0.66 -11.99 11.40
C TRP A 405 -0.27 -13.31 10.73
N CYS A 406 -1.13 -13.82 9.85
CA CYS A 406 -0.82 -14.95 8.98
C CYS A 406 0.19 -14.50 7.90
N ILE A 407 1.41 -15.07 7.96
CA ILE A 407 2.53 -14.66 7.09
C ILE A 407 2.86 -15.67 5.98
N SER A 408 2.28 -16.86 5.96
CA SER A 408 2.54 -17.85 4.91
C SER A 408 1.57 -17.71 3.73
N ARG A 409 2.09 -17.91 2.54
CA ARG A 409 1.34 -17.90 1.27
C ARG A 409 1.75 -19.11 0.44
N GLN A 410 0.77 -19.82 -0.11
CA GLN A 410 0.96 -21.01 -0.96
C GLN A 410 1.22 -20.59 -2.42
N LEU A 411 2.23 -19.74 -2.58
CA LEU A 411 2.67 -19.20 -3.87
C LEU A 411 4.06 -19.75 -4.23
N TRP A 412 4.45 -19.58 -5.48
CA TRP A 412 5.82 -19.85 -5.92
C TRP A 412 6.68 -18.59 -5.94
N TRP A 413 6.07 -17.43 -6.15
CA TRP A 413 6.74 -16.14 -6.24
C TRP A 413 6.74 -15.42 -4.89
N GLY A 414 7.93 -15.18 -4.33
CA GLY A 414 8.14 -14.48 -3.05
C GLY A 414 9.34 -15.02 -2.28
N HIS A 415 9.55 -14.49 -1.09
CA HIS A 415 10.58 -14.97 -0.15
C HIS A 415 10.18 -16.33 0.42
N ARG A 416 10.87 -17.36 0.07
CA ARG A 416 10.59 -18.70 0.59
C ARG A 416 10.83 -18.75 2.09
N ILE A 417 9.92 -19.35 2.84
CA ILE A 417 10.01 -19.48 4.31
C ILE A 417 11.30 -20.23 4.66
N PRO A 418 12.19 -19.64 5.50
CA PRO A 418 13.51 -20.20 5.79
C PRO A 418 13.45 -21.26 6.92
N VAL A 419 12.61 -22.26 6.72
CA VAL A 419 12.41 -23.39 7.64
C VAL A 419 12.61 -24.71 6.90
N TRP A 420 13.31 -25.64 7.52
CA TRP A 420 13.57 -26.97 6.99
C TRP A 420 13.00 -28.04 7.91
N TYR A 421 12.40 -29.05 7.31
CA TYR A 421 11.86 -30.22 7.99
C TYR A 421 12.77 -31.43 7.73
N CYS A 422 13.08 -32.20 8.78
CA CYS A 422 13.84 -33.43 8.66
C CYS A 422 12.89 -34.63 8.61
N ASP A 423 12.96 -35.41 7.55
CA ASP A 423 12.09 -36.58 7.38
C ASP A 423 12.46 -37.74 8.30
N ASP A 424 13.72 -37.80 8.78
CA ASP A 424 14.18 -38.88 9.64
C ASP A 424 13.92 -38.67 11.13
N CYS A 425 14.07 -37.44 11.64
CA CYS A 425 13.89 -37.17 13.07
C CYS A 425 12.74 -36.23 13.42
N GLY A 426 12.02 -35.74 12.40
CA GLY A 426 10.90 -34.80 12.57
C GLY A 426 11.29 -33.40 13.07
N ALA A 427 12.59 -33.08 13.09
CA ALA A 427 13.03 -31.75 13.53
C ALA A 427 12.58 -30.67 12.55
N VAL A 428 12.16 -29.51 13.10
CA VAL A 428 11.83 -28.29 12.38
C VAL A 428 12.88 -27.24 12.72
N SER A 429 13.58 -26.70 11.73
CA SER A 429 14.73 -25.81 11.93
C SER A 429 14.62 -24.57 11.07
N ALA A 430 14.55 -23.39 11.69
CA ALA A 430 14.69 -22.12 11.01
C ALA A 430 16.19 -21.78 10.85
N SER A 431 16.59 -21.25 9.68
CA SER A 431 18.00 -20.94 9.42
C SER A 431 18.18 -19.68 8.59
N ARG A 432 19.23 -18.91 8.92
CA ARG A 432 19.67 -17.72 8.17
C ARG A 432 20.33 -18.05 6.83
N THR A 433 20.82 -19.30 6.71
CA THR A 433 21.43 -19.86 5.48
C THR A 433 20.69 -21.11 5.06
N ASP A 434 20.85 -21.51 3.82
CA ASP A 434 20.27 -22.77 3.33
C ASP A 434 20.95 -23.95 4.03
N LEU A 435 20.14 -24.87 4.54
CA LEU A 435 20.64 -26.08 5.19
C LEU A 435 20.84 -27.18 4.16
N THR A 436 21.92 -27.91 4.29
CA THR A 436 22.26 -29.13 3.51
C THR A 436 22.06 -30.42 4.31
N GLU A 437 21.98 -30.31 5.64
CA GLU A 437 21.73 -31.40 6.56
C GLU A 437 20.92 -30.93 7.79
N CYS A 438 20.30 -31.86 8.46
CA CYS A 438 19.56 -31.60 9.70
C CYS A 438 20.51 -31.20 10.82
N PRO A 439 20.32 -30.03 11.49
CA PRO A 439 21.19 -29.63 12.61
C PRO A 439 21.09 -30.54 13.84
N LYS A 440 20.05 -31.40 13.92
CA LYS A 440 19.81 -32.26 15.08
C LYS A 440 20.37 -33.69 14.90
N CYS A 441 20.20 -34.28 13.73
CA CYS A 441 20.57 -35.67 13.48
C CYS A 441 21.52 -35.86 12.30
N HIS A 442 21.97 -34.79 11.64
CA HIS A 442 22.86 -34.75 10.48
C HIS A 442 22.36 -35.53 9.24
N SER A 443 21.08 -35.83 9.19
CA SER A 443 20.46 -36.42 8.01
C SER A 443 20.42 -35.41 6.85
N GLN A 444 20.65 -35.91 5.63
CA GLN A 444 20.47 -35.14 4.40
C GLN A 444 19.02 -35.19 3.86
N HIS A 445 18.15 -36.01 4.47
CA HIS A 445 16.72 -36.07 4.13
C HIS A 445 16.00 -34.90 4.77
N ILE A 446 16.23 -33.71 4.24
CA ILE A 446 15.58 -32.46 4.65
C ILE A 446 14.93 -31.79 3.45
N HIS A 447 13.83 -31.11 3.71
CA HIS A 447 13.19 -30.27 2.71
C HIS A 447 12.79 -28.93 3.30
N GLN A 448 12.91 -27.88 2.49
CA GLN A 448 12.50 -26.52 2.88
C GLN A 448 10.98 -26.38 2.75
N ASP A 449 10.39 -25.59 3.65
CA ASP A 449 8.98 -25.20 3.59
C ASP A 449 8.61 -24.73 2.16
N PRO A 450 7.54 -25.27 1.55
CA PRO A 450 7.15 -24.93 0.18
C PRO A 450 6.56 -23.52 0.04
N ASP A 451 6.06 -22.94 1.13
CA ASP A 451 5.36 -21.67 1.15
C ASP A 451 6.33 -20.47 1.08
N VAL A 452 5.82 -19.34 0.68
CA VAL A 452 6.54 -18.06 0.72
C VAL A 452 5.91 -17.14 1.77
N LEU A 453 6.66 -16.12 2.15
CA LEU A 453 6.17 -15.08 3.07
C LEU A 453 5.19 -14.12 2.37
N ASP A 454 4.27 -13.59 3.14
CA ASP A 454 3.44 -12.46 2.74
C ASP A 454 4.30 -11.30 2.22
N THR A 455 3.92 -10.67 1.13
CA THR A 455 4.59 -9.51 0.54
C THR A 455 4.87 -8.41 1.58
N TRP A 456 3.91 -8.18 2.46
CA TRP A 456 4.03 -7.18 3.51
C TRP A 456 5.10 -7.49 4.56
N PHE A 457 5.58 -8.73 4.64
CA PHE A 457 6.67 -9.09 5.56
C PHE A 457 7.99 -8.41 5.14
N SER A 458 8.35 -8.47 3.86
CA SER A 458 9.53 -7.77 3.35
C SER A 458 9.33 -6.24 3.29
N SER A 459 8.13 -5.80 2.88
CA SER A 459 7.80 -4.37 2.80
C SER A 459 7.82 -3.67 4.16
N ALA A 460 7.55 -4.40 5.25
CA ALA A 460 7.64 -3.90 6.63
C ALA A 460 9.07 -3.53 7.06
N LEU A 461 10.08 -4.07 6.39
CA LEU A 461 11.50 -3.84 6.70
C LEU A 461 12.09 -2.68 5.90
N TRP A 462 11.31 -2.10 5.00
CA TRP A 462 11.75 -1.14 3.98
C TRP A 462 12.58 0.03 4.53
N PRO A 463 12.27 0.67 5.67
CA PRO A 463 13.04 1.79 6.20
C PRO A 463 14.49 1.48 6.54
N PHE A 464 14.83 0.22 6.85
CA PHE A 464 16.17 -0.18 7.28
C PHE A 464 16.81 -1.27 6.39
N SER A 465 16.03 -2.19 5.83
CA SER A 465 16.57 -3.20 4.92
C SER A 465 17.17 -2.58 3.66
N THR A 466 16.54 -1.53 3.13
CA THR A 466 17.02 -0.80 1.96
C THR A 466 18.37 -0.12 2.18
N MET A 467 18.69 0.21 3.42
CA MET A 467 19.94 0.85 3.83
C MET A 467 21.02 -0.15 4.27
N GLY A 468 20.77 -1.46 4.07
CA GLY A 468 21.76 -2.52 4.24
C GLY A 468 21.70 -3.31 5.54
N TRP A 469 20.73 -3.02 6.44
CA TRP A 469 20.54 -3.85 7.64
C TRP A 469 20.37 -5.34 7.24
N PRO A 470 20.96 -6.30 7.99
CA PRO A 470 21.47 -6.22 9.37
C PRO A 470 22.88 -5.65 9.53
N ASP A 471 23.58 -5.31 8.44
CA ASP A 471 24.89 -4.68 8.55
C ASP A 471 24.75 -3.22 9.01
N GLN A 472 25.78 -2.74 9.74
CA GLN A 472 25.86 -1.36 10.22
C GLN A 472 26.52 -0.46 9.17
N THR A 473 25.84 -0.28 8.03
CA THR A 473 26.35 0.51 6.91
C THR A 473 26.42 2.01 7.24
N THR A 474 27.22 2.74 6.49
CA THR A 474 27.27 4.21 6.59
C THR A 474 25.93 4.86 6.22
N THR A 475 25.25 4.31 5.20
CA THR A 475 23.91 4.73 4.77
C THR A 475 22.88 4.58 5.91
N LEU A 476 22.87 3.42 6.58
CA LEU A 476 21.96 3.18 7.70
C LEU A 476 22.22 4.14 8.86
N LYS A 477 23.49 4.37 9.20
CA LYS A 477 23.88 5.29 10.31
C LYS A 477 23.54 6.74 10.02
N GLN A 478 23.62 7.18 8.76
CA GLN A 478 23.38 8.57 8.38
C GLN A 478 21.89 8.86 8.27
N TRP A 479 21.08 7.98 7.64
CA TRP A 479 19.72 8.30 7.22
C TRP A 479 18.61 7.52 7.90
N TYR A 480 18.93 6.62 8.83
CA TYR A 480 17.92 5.98 9.69
C TYR A 480 17.96 6.61 11.10
N PRO A 481 16.82 6.94 11.70
CA PRO A 481 15.46 6.86 11.16
C PRO A 481 15.23 7.83 9.99
N THR A 482 14.35 7.44 9.06
CA THR A 482 13.95 8.34 7.97
C THR A 482 13.18 9.53 8.53
N PHE A 483 13.21 10.67 7.85
CA PHE A 483 12.56 11.86 8.39
C PHE A 483 11.05 11.84 8.16
N THR A 484 10.64 11.61 6.93
CA THR A 484 9.22 11.60 6.52
C THR A 484 8.88 10.32 5.76
N MET A 485 7.75 9.73 6.10
CA MET A 485 7.09 8.71 5.32
C MET A 485 5.89 9.35 4.61
N VAL A 486 5.80 9.22 3.29
CA VAL A 486 4.66 9.72 2.50
C VAL A 486 3.90 8.54 1.93
N THR A 487 2.59 8.51 2.08
CA THR A 487 1.74 7.43 1.56
C THR A 487 0.26 7.80 1.54
N GLY A 488 -0.55 7.04 0.78
CA GLY A 488 -2.00 7.13 0.83
C GLY A 488 -2.59 6.58 2.13
N TYR A 489 -3.74 7.07 2.52
CA TYR A 489 -4.43 6.62 3.74
C TYR A 489 -4.86 5.15 3.68
N ASP A 490 -5.03 4.58 2.51
CA ASP A 490 -5.52 3.22 2.29
C ASP A 490 -4.50 2.12 2.65
N ILE A 491 -3.22 2.46 2.83
CA ILE A 491 -2.17 1.51 3.22
C ILE A 491 -1.53 1.80 4.59
N ILE A 492 -2.16 2.60 5.44
CA ILE A 492 -1.68 2.85 6.81
C ILE A 492 -1.50 1.53 7.57
N PHE A 493 -2.49 0.63 7.50
CA PHE A 493 -2.46 -0.64 8.23
C PHE A 493 -1.59 -1.67 7.54
N PHE A 494 -1.64 -1.71 6.21
CA PHE A 494 -0.85 -2.65 5.42
C PHE A 494 0.65 -2.39 5.55
N TRP A 495 1.05 -1.12 5.60
CA TRP A 495 2.45 -0.76 5.47
C TRP A 495 2.99 0.07 6.62
N VAL A 496 2.40 1.22 6.93
CA VAL A 496 2.93 2.11 7.99
C VAL A 496 3.00 1.40 9.34
N ALA A 497 1.91 0.76 9.77
CA ALA A 497 1.87 0.03 11.03
C ALA A 497 2.91 -1.09 11.09
N ARG A 498 3.08 -1.83 9.98
CA ARG A 498 4.06 -2.91 9.89
C ARG A 498 5.50 -2.42 9.95
N MET A 499 5.82 -1.33 9.26
CA MET A 499 7.13 -0.69 9.39
C MET A 499 7.39 -0.23 10.82
N MET A 500 6.39 0.36 11.48
CA MET A 500 6.51 0.83 12.87
C MET A 500 6.87 -0.30 13.82
N PHE A 501 6.11 -1.40 13.87
CA PHE A 501 6.39 -2.45 14.84
C PHE A 501 7.65 -3.27 14.49
N MET A 502 7.99 -3.46 13.21
CA MET A 502 9.25 -4.12 12.85
C MET A 502 10.47 -3.26 13.20
N SER A 503 10.41 -1.96 12.96
CA SER A 503 11.48 -1.04 13.33
C SER A 503 11.66 -0.95 14.85
N MET A 504 10.58 -0.82 15.61
CA MET A 504 10.64 -0.82 17.08
C MET A 504 11.24 -2.12 17.62
N GLU A 505 10.98 -3.26 16.97
CA GLU A 505 11.52 -4.55 17.39
C GLU A 505 13.01 -4.74 17.02
N PHE A 506 13.42 -4.38 15.82
CA PHE A 506 14.76 -4.69 15.30
C PHE A 506 15.76 -3.54 15.41
N MET A 507 15.30 -2.31 15.23
CA MET A 507 16.13 -1.12 15.34
C MET A 507 16.08 -0.46 16.73
N LYS A 508 15.05 -0.80 17.54
CA LYS A 508 14.77 -0.18 18.86
C LYS A 508 14.55 1.33 18.77
N GLU A 509 14.17 1.79 17.59
CA GLU A 509 13.98 3.19 17.24
C GLU A 509 12.79 3.33 16.29
N ILE A 510 12.15 4.50 16.26
CA ILE A 510 11.10 4.81 15.29
C ILE A 510 11.67 4.76 13.87
N PRO A 511 10.88 4.31 12.86
CA PRO A 511 11.35 4.33 11.48
C PRO A 511 11.29 5.70 10.82
N PHE A 512 10.42 6.61 11.29
CA PHE A 512 10.20 7.94 10.73
C PHE A 512 9.56 8.88 11.77
N LYS A 513 9.93 10.19 11.69
CA LYS A 513 9.39 11.23 12.59
C LYS A 513 7.99 11.67 12.19
N TYR A 514 7.72 11.75 10.88
CA TYR A 514 6.43 12.17 10.34
C TYR A 514 5.86 11.13 9.37
N VAL A 515 4.55 10.95 9.42
CA VAL A 515 3.76 10.18 8.46
C VAL A 515 2.84 11.15 7.74
N PHE A 516 3.26 11.59 6.55
CA PHE A 516 2.49 12.48 5.71
C PHE A 516 1.53 11.66 4.85
N ILE A 517 0.25 11.80 5.13
CA ILE A 517 -0.82 11.05 4.46
C ILE A 517 -1.47 11.93 3.40
N HIS A 518 -1.48 11.44 2.17
CA HIS A 518 -2.23 12.04 1.07
C HIS A 518 -3.53 11.26 0.78
N GLY A 519 -4.46 11.92 0.10
CA GLY A 519 -5.69 11.30 -0.39
C GLY A 519 -5.48 10.57 -1.72
N LEU A 520 -6.56 10.00 -2.26
CA LEU A 520 -6.55 9.31 -3.55
C LEU A 520 -6.86 10.28 -4.69
N VAL A 521 -6.26 10.01 -5.86
CA VAL A 521 -6.64 10.69 -7.10
C VAL A 521 -7.86 9.98 -7.70
N ARG A 522 -8.93 10.73 -7.89
CA ARG A 522 -10.20 10.27 -8.44
C ARG A 522 -10.42 10.88 -9.84
N ASP A 523 -11.26 10.22 -10.64
CA ASP A 523 -11.68 10.79 -11.93
C ASP A 523 -12.54 12.06 -11.75
N SER A 524 -12.89 12.72 -12.85
CA SER A 524 -13.71 13.94 -12.83
C SER A 524 -15.10 13.75 -12.19
N GLN A 525 -15.60 12.51 -12.15
CA GLN A 525 -16.87 12.15 -11.52
C GLN A 525 -16.72 11.78 -10.02
N GLY A 526 -15.48 11.77 -9.50
CA GLY A 526 -15.19 11.42 -8.11
C GLY A 526 -15.07 9.92 -7.85
N ARG A 527 -15.02 9.08 -8.89
CA ARG A 527 -14.85 7.62 -8.75
C ARG A 527 -13.37 7.28 -8.59
N LYS A 528 -13.08 6.24 -7.81
CA LYS A 528 -11.71 5.69 -7.72
C LYS A 528 -11.25 5.23 -9.10
N MET A 529 -10.06 5.67 -9.51
CA MET A 529 -9.47 5.21 -10.77
C MET A 529 -9.08 3.74 -10.67
N SER A 530 -9.50 2.93 -11.64
CA SER A 530 -9.13 1.53 -11.74
C SER A 530 -9.06 1.06 -13.19
N LYS A 531 -8.24 0.03 -13.44
CA LYS A 531 -8.14 -0.58 -14.77
C LYS A 531 -9.45 -1.28 -15.21
N SER A 532 -10.21 -1.81 -14.26
CA SER A 532 -11.49 -2.48 -14.51
C SER A 532 -12.59 -1.51 -14.95
N LEU A 533 -12.56 -0.28 -14.47
CA LEU A 533 -13.51 0.77 -14.88
C LEU A 533 -13.06 1.52 -16.14
N GLY A 534 -11.85 1.25 -16.66
CA GLY A 534 -11.31 1.94 -17.83
C GLY A 534 -11.09 3.44 -17.65
N ASN A 535 -11.09 3.94 -16.40
CA ASN A 535 -10.90 5.36 -16.05
C ASN A 535 -9.49 5.65 -15.50
N GLY A 536 -8.57 4.68 -15.55
CA GLY A 536 -7.19 4.84 -15.15
C GLY A 536 -6.42 5.66 -16.19
N ILE A 537 -5.70 6.70 -15.73
CA ILE A 537 -4.89 7.58 -16.57
C ILE A 537 -3.42 7.25 -16.37
N ASP A 538 -2.69 6.99 -17.48
CA ASP A 538 -1.23 6.82 -17.46
C ASP A 538 -0.58 8.20 -17.33
N PRO A 539 0.26 8.46 -16.32
CA PRO A 539 1.00 9.71 -16.20
C PRO A 539 1.81 10.06 -17.45
N LEU A 540 2.36 9.07 -18.17
CA LEU A 540 3.15 9.33 -19.39
C LEU A 540 2.31 9.96 -20.50
N GLU A 541 1.06 9.54 -20.68
CA GLU A 541 0.18 10.14 -21.70
C GLU A 541 -0.07 11.63 -21.42
N VAL A 542 -0.19 11.98 -20.15
CA VAL A 542 -0.36 13.38 -19.73
C VAL A 542 0.93 14.17 -19.90
N ILE A 543 2.08 13.58 -19.52
CA ILE A 543 3.41 14.20 -19.69
C ILE A 543 3.71 14.44 -21.17
N GLU A 544 3.44 13.48 -22.05
CA GLU A 544 3.65 13.62 -23.48
C GLU A 544 2.83 14.76 -24.09
N LYS A 545 1.62 14.99 -23.59
CA LYS A 545 0.72 16.02 -24.11
C LYS A 545 0.95 17.40 -23.51
N TYR A 546 1.27 17.48 -22.21
CA TYR A 546 1.26 18.73 -21.47
C TYR A 546 2.59 19.08 -20.79
N GLY A 547 3.50 18.11 -20.64
CA GLY A 547 4.75 18.23 -19.91
C GLY A 547 4.65 17.76 -18.44
N ALA A 548 5.78 17.36 -17.88
CA ALA A 548 5.89 16.92 -16.49
C ALA A 548 5.60 18.05 -15.49
N ASP A 549 6.09 19.26 -15.76
CA ASP A 549 5.87 20.43 -14.89
C ASP A 549 4.38 20.73 -14.73
N ALA A 550 3.62 20.71 -15.84
CA ALA A 550 2.19 20.93 -15.84
C ALA A 550 1.44 19.87 -15.02
N LEU A 551 1.82 18.60 -15.16
CA LEU A 551 1.24 17.52 -14.38
C LEU A 551 1.57 17.65 -12.90
N ARG A 552 2.85 17.81 -12.54
CA ARG A 552 3.33 17.95 -11.15
C ARG A 552 2.62 19.11 -10.45
N PHE A 553 2.58 20.28 -11.07
CA PHE A 553 1.94 21.45 -10.51
C PHE A 553 0.42 21.23 -10.31
N THR A 554 -0.25 20.52 -11.24
CA THR A 554 -1.66 20.15 -11.13
C THR A 554 -1.93 19.22 -9.94
N LEU A 555 -1.03 18.27 -9.68
CA LEU A 555 -1.17 17.31 -8.58
C LEU A 555 -0.96 17.95 -7.20
N VAL A 556 -0.23 19.08 -7.13
CA VAL A 556 0.04 19.78 -5.87
C VAL A 556 -0.97 20.88 -5.60
N THR A 557 -1.30 21.70 -6.61
CA THR A 557 -2.22 22.83 -6.47
C THR A 557 -3.59 22.39 -5.98
N GLY A 558 -4.07 22.99 -4.89
CA GLY A 558 -5.35 22.64 -4.27
C GLY A 558 -5.38 21.25 -3.61
N ASN A 559 -4.21 20.64 -3.39
CA ASN A 559 -4.09 19.42 -2.60
C ASN A 559 -4.06 19.78 -1.11
N THR A 560 -4.89 19.08 -0.34
CA THR A 560 -4.95 19.22 1.11
C THR A 560 -4.56 17.87 1.75
N PRO A 561 -3.72 17.84 2.79
CA PRO A 561 -3.32 16.60 3.44
C PRO A 561 -4.48 15.67 3.80
N GLY A 562 -4.38 14.41 3.38
CA GLY A 562 -5.36 13.36 3.67
C GLY A 562 -6.70 13.43 2.96
N ASN A 563 -6.90 14.37 2.04
CA ASN A 563 -8.14 14.52 1.28
C ASN A 563 -7.97 14.04 -0.16
N ASP A 564 -9.01 13.39 -0.70
CA ASP A 564 -9.05 12.98 -2.10
C ASP A 564 -9.10 14.20 -3.03
N MET A 565 -8.45 14.06 -4.19
CA MET A 565 -8.50 15.07 -5.24
C MET A 565 -9.14 14.52 -6.51
N ARG A 566 -9.84 15.36 -7.25
CA ARG A 566 -10.36 15.04 -8.59
C ARG A 566 -9.40 15.52 -9.66
N PHE A 567 -9.12 14.67 -10.62
CA PHE A 567 -8.24 14.98 -11.75
C PHE A 567 -9.07 15.50 -12.93
N TYR A 568 -8.63 16.64 -13.49
CA TYR A 568 -9.23 17.30 -14.66
C TYR A 568 -8.13 17.68 -15.65
N TYR A 569 -8.31 17.34 -16.91
CA TYR A 569 -7.37 17.71 -17.99
C TYR A 569 -7.28 19.21 -18.20
N GLU A 570 -8.39 19.94 -18.00
CA GLU A 570 -8.45 21.41 -18.12
C GLU A 570 -7.53 22.10 -17.10
N ARG A 571 -7.37 21.52 -15.91
CA ARG A 571 -6.40 22.03 -14.93
C ARG A 571 -4.96 21.82 -15.37
N VAL A 572 -4.66 20.68 -15.99
CA VAL A 572 -3.31 20.40 -16.53
C VAL A 572 -2.98 21.39 -17.65
N GLU A 573 -3.94 21.66 -18.53
CA GLU A 573 -3.77 22.64 -19.59
C GLU A 573 -3.55 24.07 -19.05
N GLY A 574 -4.33 24.47 -18.02
CA GLY A 574 -4.13 25.73 -17.31
C GLY A 574 -2.71 25.86 -16.74
N ASN A 575 -2.20 24.80 -16.11
CA ASN A 575 -0.86 24.77 -15.52
C ASN A 575 0.25 24.71 -16.57
N ARG A 576 0.03 24.10 -17.75
CA ARG A 576 0.93 24.22 -18.89
C ARG A 576 1.02 25.70 -19.36
N ASN A 577 -0.10 26.42 -19.37
CA ASN A 577 -0.11 27.83 -19.73
C ASN A 577 0.64 28.68 -18.68
N PHE A 578 0.61 28.30 -17.41
CA PHE A 578 1.42 28.91 -16.35
C PHE A 578 2.92 28.70 -16.61
N ALA A 579 3.36 27.47 -16.89
CA ALA A 579 4.75 27.19 -17.26
C ALA A 579 5.19 28.00 -18.48
N ASN A 580 4.33 28.11 -19.50
CA ASN A 580 4.61 28.93 -20.68
C ASN A 580 4.67 30.44 -20.36
N LYS A 581 3.87 30.93 -19.38
CA LYS A 581 3.96 32.32 -18.90
C LYS A 581 5.31 32.61 -18.27
N LEU A 582 5.80 31.71 -17.42
CA LEU A 582 7.14 31.80 -16.82
C LEU A 582 8.24 31.77 -17.86
N TRP A 583 8.14 30.88 -18.86
CA TRP A 583 9.05 30.82 -19.98
C TRP A 583 9.14 32.17 -20.72
N ASN A 584 8.00 32.77 -21.04
CA ASN A 584 7.93 34.05 -21.69
C ASN A 584 8.47 35.20 -20.84
N ALA A 585 8.21 35.19 -19.51
CA ALA A 585 8.77 36.16 -18.57
C ALA A 585 10.31 36.05 -18.49
N THR A 586 10.82 34.81 -18.48
CA THR A 586 12.26 34.54 -18.52
C THR A 586 12.86 35.02 -19.83
N LYS A 587 12.25 34.70 -20.97
CA LYS A 587 12.69 35.16 -22.29
C LYS A 587 12.71 36.67 -22.37
N PHE A 588 11.66 37.33 -21.90
CA PHE A 588 11.60 38.80 -21.83
C PHE A 588 12.73 39.39 -21.01
N THR A 589 13.00 38.82 -19.84
CA THR A 589 14.09 39.27 -18.97
C THR A 589 15.42 39.10 -19.67
N LEU A 590 15.74 37.93 -20.22
CA LEU A 590 16.99 37.64 -20.92
C LEU A 590 17.24 38.54 -22.12
N MET A 591 16.20 38.88 -22.89
CA MET A 591 16.30 39.80 -24.02
C MET A 591 16.70 41.23 -23.64
N ASN A 592 16.56 41.57 -22.34
CA ASN A 592 16.91 42.89 -21.82
C ASN A 592 18.21 42.89 -21.01
N LEU A 593 19.05 41.84 -21.09
CA LEU A 593 20.28 41.68 -20.32
C LEU A 593 21.56 41.80 -21.16
N ASP A 594 21.51 42.32 -22.41
CA ASP A 594 22.69 42.44 -23.27
C ASP A 594 23.81 43.28 -22.62
N ASP A 595 23.46 44.28 -21.81
CA ASP A 595 24.32 45.20 -21.09
C ASP A 595 24.25 45.00 -19.54
N TYR A 596 23.83 43.82 -19.08
CA TYR A 596 23.66 43.50 -17.67
C TYR A 596 24.99 43.44 -16.95
N ASP A 597 25.09 44.24 -15.88
CA ASP A 597 26.25 44.32 -15.00
C ASP A 597 25.97 43.40 -13.77
N LYS A 598 26.56 42.19 -13.76
CA LYS A 598 26.36 41.19 -12.69
C LYS A 598 26.95 41.64 -11.33
N ASP A 599 27.87 42.59 -11.33
CA ASP A 599 28.52 43.10 -10.12
C ASP A 599 27.80 44.34 -9.55
N PHE A 600 26.79 44.84 -10.29
CA PHE A 600 25.97 45.97 -9.86
C PHE A 600 24.90 45.53 -8.84
N VAL A 601 24.97 46.13 -7.64
CA VAL A 601 23.92 45.97 -6.61
C VAL A 601 23.35 47.36 -6.28
N PRO A 602 22.04 47.57 -6.50
CA PRO A 602 21.43 48.88 -6.24
C PRO A 602 21.42 49.19 -4.73
N THR A 603 21.60 50.47 -4.40
CA THR A 603 21.33 50.97 -3.03
C THR A 603 19.82 51.09 -2.79
N LYS A 604 19.40 51.18 -1.51
CA LYS A 604 17.97 51.33 -1.16
C LYS A 604 17.34 52.60 -1.75
N GLU A 605 18.10 53.64 -1.91
CA GLU A 605 17.67 54.93 -2.46
C GLU A 605 17.45 54.87 -3.98
N GLN A 606 18.19 54.02 -4.67
CA GLN A 606 18.04 53.78 -6.12
C GLN A 606 16.79 52.92 -6.46
N LEU A 607 16.26 52.16 -5.49
CA LEU A 607 15.06 51.37 -5.69
C LEU A 607 13.84 52.27 -5.73
N THR A 608 13.04 52.13 -6.77
CA THR A 608 11.72 52.80 -6.88
C THR A 608 10.69 52.13 -5.95
N LEU A 609 9.52 52.75 -5.82
CA LEU A 609 8.44 52.15 -5.03
C LEU A 609 7.99 50.76 -5.60
N ALA A 610 7.96 50.60 -6.92
CA ALA A 610 7.65 49.35 -7.56
C ALA A 610 8.69 48.24 -7.28
N ASP A 611 10.00 48.63 -7.26
CA ASP A 611 11.07 47.68 -6.91
C ASP A 611 10.97 47.23 -5.45
N LYS A 612 10.76 48.17 -4.53
CA LYS A 612 10.57 47.87 -3.11
C LYS A 612 9.36 46.99 -2.87
N TRP A 613 8.27 47.28 -3.59
CA TRP A 613 7.02 46.49 -3.48
C TRP A 613 7.21 45.04 -3.94
N ILE A 614 7.82 44.80 -5.11
CA ILE A 614 7.98 43.43 -5.61
C ILE A 614 8.96 42.62 -4.75
N LEU A 615 10.04 43.27 -4.25
CA LEU A 615 10.98 42.60 -3.35
C LEU A 615 10.35 42.28 -1.98
N ASP A 616 9.48 43.14 -1.45
CA ASP A 616 8.71 42.85 -0.24
C ASP A 616 7.71 41.69 -0.46
N ARG A 617 7.02 41.68 -1.60
CA ARG A 617 6.12 40.57 -1.96
C ARG A 617 6.88 39.25 -2.14
N LEU A 618 8.08 39.28 -2.71
CA LEU A 618 8.94 38.12 -2.87
C LEU A 618 9.34 37.56 -1.48
N ALA A 619 9.89 38.41 -0.59
CA ALA A 619 10.30 38.01 0.74
C ALA A 619 9.11 37.42 1.56
N TYR A 620 7.93 38.05 1.46
CA TYR A 620 6.71 37.49 2.07
C TYR A 620 6.37 36.11 1.50
N THR A 621 6.47 35.94 0.17
CA THR A 621 6.14 34.66 -0.49
C THR A 621 7.12 33.58 -0.10
N GLU A 622 8.42 33.88 -0.01
CA GLU A 622 9.46 32.95 0.43
C GLU A 622 9.19 32.43 1.86
N ASP A 623 8.91 33.32 2.80
CA ASP A 623 8.60 32.94 4.19
C ASP A 623 7.31 32.11 4.26
N TYR A 624 6.26 32.53 3.53
CA TYR A 624 4.99 31.80 3.49
C TYR A 624 5.15 30.40 2.89
N VAL A 625 5.88 30.27 1.79
CA VAL A 625 6.14 28.98 1.13
C VAL A 625 6.94 28.06 2.06
N GLY A 626 8.04 28.52 2.62
CA GLY A 626 8.86 27.76 3.55
C GLY A 626 8.06 27.27 4.76
N THR A 627 7.27 28.17 5.38
CA THR A 627 6.40 27.84 6.52
C THR A 627 5.38 26.77 6.18
N ASN A 628 4.76 26.80 4.98
CA ASN A 628 3.75 25.81 4.58
C ASN A 628 4.38 24.48 4.15
N LEU A 629 5.55 24.49 3.51
CA LEU A 629 6.28 23.25 3.22
C LEU A 629 6.70 22.52 4.51
N ASP A 630 7.14 23.23 5.53
CA ASP A 630 7.49 22.64 6.84
C ASP A 630 6.24 22.09 7.58
N LYS A 631 5.05 22.60 7.29
CA LYS A 631 3.76 22.10 7.80
C LYS A 631 3.12 21.02 6.92
N TYR A 632 3.75 20.65 5.81
CA TYR A 632 3.19 19.73 4.80
C TYR A 632 1.95 20.28 4.07
N GLU A 633 1.72 21.59 4.07
CA GLU A 633 0.66 22.28 3.33
C GLU A 633 1.15 22.67 1.92
N LEU A 634 1.52 21.65 1.13
CA LEU A 634 2.17 21.86 -0.17
C LEU A 634 1.26 22.57 -1.18
N GLY A 635 -0.05 22.37 -1.09
CA GLY A 635 -1.02 23.05 -1.93
C GLY A 635 -1.02 24.57 -1.71
N GLU A 636 -1.02 25.01 -0.45
CA GLU A 636 -0.94 26.43 -0.07
C GLU A 636 0.36 27.08 -0.56
N ALA A 637 1.49 26.34 -0.44
CA ALA A 637 2.77 26.78 -0.95
C ALA A 637 2.72 27.00 -2.48
N ALA A 638 2.17 26.04 -3.23
CA ALA A 638 2.05 26.11 -4.68
C ALA A 638 1.13 27.26 -5.13
N ASP A 639 -0.01 27.46 -4.47
CA ASP A 639 -0.96 28.51 -4.79
C ASP A 639 -0.34 29.91 -4.50
N SER A 640 0.47 30.05 -3.47
CA SER A 640 1.19 31.30 -3.16
C SER A 640 2.23 31.62 -4.23
N ILE A 641 2.99 30.64 -4.70
CA ILE A 641 3.96 30.80 -5.80
C ILE A 641 3.26 31.20 -7.10
N TYR A 642 2.15 30.51 -7.44
CA TYR A 642 1.35 30.85 -8.62
C TYR A 642 0.87 32.29 -8.58
N ASN A 643 0.28 32.73 -7.47
CA ASN A 643 -0.22 34.08 -7.28
C ASN A 643 0.88 35.13 -7.39
N PHE A 644 2.02 34.89 -6.77
CA PHE A 644 3.19 35.78 -6.86
C PHE A 644 3.70 35.91 -8.30
N ALA A 645 3.97 34.76 -8.95
CA ALA A 645 4.56 34.77 -10.27
C ALA A 645 3.62 35.32 -11.34
N TRP A 646 2.36 34.93 -11.31
CA TRP A 646 1.38 35.37 -12.33
C TRP A 646 0.95 36.80 -12.09
N ASN A 647 0.36 37.10 -10.91
CA ASN A 647 -0.32 38.36 -10.66
C ASN A 647 0.63 39.49 -10.30
N TYR A 648 1.63 39.25 -9.43
CA TYR A 648 2.50 40.35 -8.96
C TYR A 648 3.68 40.55 -9.90
N PHE A 649 4.41 39.48 -10.25
CA PHE A 649 5.61 39.61 -11.05
C PHE A 649 5.28 39.84 -12.54
N CYS A 650 4.52 38.93 -13.19
CA CYS A 650 4.26 39.02 -14.62
C CYS A 650 3.30 40.14 -14.99
N ASP A 651 2.15 40.26 -14.30
CA ASP A 651 1.10 41.19 -14.71
C ASP A 651 1.35 42.63 -14.27
N TRP A 652 2.08 42.83 -13.17
CA TRP A 652 2.35 44.17 -12.66
C TRP A 652 3.82 44.58 -12.79
N TYR A 653 4.76 43.85 -12.17
CA TYR A 653 6.12 44.34 -12.10
C TYR A 653 6.81 44.39 -13.47
N ILE A 654 6.68 43.34 -14.29
CA ILE A 654 7.24 43.33 -15.66
C ILE A 654 6.67 44.49 -16.47
N GLU A 655 5.37 44.75 -16.40
CA GLU A 655 4.75 45.85 -17.17
C GLU A 655 5.26 47.22 -16.69
N THR A 656 5.39 47.46 -15.42
CA THR A 656 5.95 48.72 -14.89
C THR A 656 7.43 48.88 -15.17
N ALA A 657 8.18 47.77 -15.30
CA ALA A 657 9.61 47.75 -15.59
C ALA A 657 9.93 48.18 -17.06
N LYS A 658 9.02 47.96 -18.01
CA LYS A 658 9.26 48.24 -19.46
C LYS A 658 9.68 49.68 -19.71
N GLY A 659 9.04 50.67 -19.09
CA GLY A 659 9.36 52.07 -19.29
C GLY A 659 10.81 52.41 -18.89
N ARG A 660 11.36 51.78 -17.89
CA ARG A 660 12.74 52.00 -17.39
C ARG A 660 13.76 51.18 -18.23
N LEU A 661 13.37 49.97 -18.66
CA LEU A 661 14.23 49.16 -19.54
C LEU A 661 14.50 49.82 -20.90
N TYR A 662 13.51 50.54 -21.42
CA TYR A 662 13.58 51.23 -22.74
C TYR A 662 13.86 52.73 -22.63
N GLY A 663 13.99 53.25 -21.39
CA GLY A 663 14.25 54.62 -21.12
C GLY A 663 15.75 55.01 -21.35
N GLN A 664 16.02 56.33 -21.34
CA GLN A 664 17.35 56.86 -21.62
C GLN A 664 18.30 56.89 -20.39
N HIS A 665 17.82 56.59 -19.16
CA HIS A 665 18.60 56.64 -17.94
C HIS A 665 19.26 55.29 -17.66
N ASN A 666 20.59 55.22 -17.79
CA ASN A 666 21.38 54.01 -17.64
C ASN A 666 21.27 53.40 -16.22
N THR A 667 21.24 54.22 -15.17
CA THR A 667 21.11 53.75 -13.78
C THR A 667 19.75 53.07 -13.53
N ASP A 668 18.66 53.64 -14.02
CA ASP A 668 17.30 53.06 -13.84
C ASP A 668 17.18 51.70 -14.54
N ARG A 669 17.81 51.59 -15.71
CA ARG A 669 17.89 50.34 -16.44
C ARG A 669 18.66 49.26 -15.66
N LYS A 670 19.85 49.59 -15.13
CA LYS A 670 20.63 48.62 -14.31
C LYS A 670 19.87 48.14 -13.04
N VAL A 671 19.23 49.06 -12.35
CA VAL A 671 18.37 48.74 -11.18
C VAL A 671 17.25 47.79 -11.58
N THR A 672 16.58 48.08 -12.67
CA THR A 672 15.45 47.25 -13.18
C THR A 672 15.93 45.86 -13.60
N GLN A 673 17.05 45.76 -14.32
CA GLN A 673 17.66 44.46 -14.68
C GLN A 673 18.01 43.64 -13.43
N TYR A 674 18.63 44.25 -12.43
CA TYR A 674 18.97 43.59 -11.19
C TYR A 674 17.70 43.00 -10.51
N VAL A 675 16.66 43.80 -10.32
CA VAL A 675 15.44 43.36 -9.63
C VAL A 675 14.70 42.29 -10.45
N LEU A 676 14.66 42.39 -11.78
CA LEU A 676 14.08 41.35 -12.63
C LEU A 676 14.83 40.01 -12.48
N VAL A 677 16.15 40.02 -12.58
CA VAL A 677 16.98 38.82 -12.43
C VAL A 677 16.84 38.23 -11.05
N TYR A 678 16.95 39.05 -10.00
CA TYR A 678 16.85 38.63 -8.63
C TYR A 678 15.48 37.98 -8.35
N THR A 679 14.40 38.66 -8.70
CA THR A 679 13.02 38.16 -8.49
C THR A 679 12.74 36.89 -9.28
N LEU A 680 13.13 36.83 -10.54
CA LEU A 680 12.90 35.66 -11.39
C LEU A 680 13.69 34.44 -10.89
N THR A 681 14.97 34.64 -10.51
CA THR A 681 15.82 33.57 -10.01
C THR A 681 15.24 32.96 -8.74
N LEU A 682 14.88 33.77 -7.76
CA LEU A 682 14.36 33.29 -6.49
C LEU A 682 12.94 32.69 -6.63
N SER A 683 12.08 33.26 -7.46
CA SER A 683 10.75 32.68 -7.69
C SER A 683 10.81 31.32 -8.40
N LEU A 684 11.75 31.09 -9.32
CA LEU A 684 11.93 29.82 -10.02
C LEU A 684 12.56 28.73 -9.15
N ILE A 685 13.41 29.08 -8.21
CA ILE A 685 14.01 28.13 -7.25
C ILE A 685 12.92 27.34 -6.52
N HIS A 686 11.82 27.98 -6.13
CA HIS A 686 10.75 27.35 -5.36
C HIS A 686 9.73 26.58 -6.24
N ILE A 687 9.70 26.83 -7.54
CA ILE A 687 8.85 26.11 -8.50
C ILE A 687 9.55 24.84 -8.98
#